data_d64e165b80a427e563d67f7ba98786f1
#
_entry.id   d64e165b80a427e563d67f7ba98786f1
#
_cell.length_a   1.000
_cell.length_b   1.000
_cell.length_c   1.000
_cell.angle_alpha   90.00
_cell.angle_beta   90.00
_cell.angle_gamma   90.00
#
_symmetry.space_group_name_H-M   'P 1'
#
loop_
_entity.id
_entity.type
_entity.pdbx_description
1 polymer ?
#
loop_
_entity_poly.entity_id
_entity_poly.type
_entity_poly.pdbx_seq_one_letter_code
_entity_poly.pdbx_strand_id
1 'polypeptide(L)'
;MGKSGLHAKIGLFILLIILLVSCNAIKRVPDGKQLLTKNTILVDSLSPKDPRVLTLPTLQPNQKLLNYPLRLHIYNLARPHRDSIYLKWMQDNPKGLKRRNAILSEKQTMELGQSLVDFNNWLKRTGEAPSLIDKTAIEKSKERLRAWYWNQGWFNTEVDHKIIDSKDDKKARIEYYVNRHTPYLIDSLHTQIATPVIDSLYQLVDSENILKKGEQYYTPDINAEKDRLNTYFRNNGVFYMEKDNIRFEGDTVNTNNKANITLIIKDREIQDADSTISVPYKVHKISEVNIIPDYQDALNNRKADTLSYLDYNILRFGKRKYKKSTLTDAIFIHKGDLYKDIDRDRTYRRITELQSFQYPTIRYVEDPRDSTGTDLIANILLTSKKKFEFTYGVEATHSNIQAIGVGLNTSLLIRNLFRGSELLDISFRGNIGASTNAANGDTRFFDLQELGADAKLSFPRLFLPFDIDNLIPKYMSPSTDFSLGYFSQTNIGLDKQSLNGALTYNWRQTEIKSTRFDLINAQYVRNLDPGNFFNVYQSSYSSINDIANSLNLTDPIYVNDSGNLTIPDGTTAFINNSLNGSLSVSDEQREQIRNVRERRDRLSQNNLIISTSYSWTRNNREGIYDDDFSRFNFRIEGAGNVLSGISSLAGIEKNENDRRRVFGVEYSQYVKTEIDYIKHWQYVNNHVFAIRAFGGIAIPYGNSDNIPFIRSFFAGGPNDNRAWQAYELGPGKTGGLNDFNEANMKIALNAEYRFPISGAFKGAVFADIGNIYNVLDSEEDPDAIFNNISDLEYLALGTGAGLRYDFGFFVLRFDMGFKTYNPALEEDRRWFKEFKISKSVLNVGINYPF
;
A
#
# COMPACT_ATOMS: atom_id res chain seq x y z
N MET A 1 -21.49 -22.43 21.51
CA MET A 1 -21.60 -21.34 22.51
C MET A 1 -22.95 -20.66 22.40
N GLY A 2 -23.73 -20.70 23.48
CA GLY A 2 -25.17 -20.55 23.46
C GLY A 2 -25.73 -19.18 23.15
N LYS A 3 -27.01 -19.17 22.78
CA LYS A 3 -27.87 -18.01 22.49
C LYS A 3 -27.83 -16.87 23.54
N SER A 4 -27.39 -17.16 24.78
CA SER A 4 -27.26 -16.16 25.87
C SER A 4 -26.19 -15.06 25.61
N GLY A 5 -25.09 -15.40 24.92
CA GLY A 5 -24.03 -14.44 24.63
C GLY A 5 -24.41 -13.37 23.57
N LEU A 6 -25.31 -13.73 22.66
CA LEU A 6 -25.78 -12.80 21.61
C LEU A 6 -26.73 -11.75 22.19
N HIS A 7 -27.66 -12.19 23.07
CA HIS A 7 -28.59 -11.29 23.74
C HIS A 7 -27.87 -10.30 24.68
N ALA A 8 -26.80 -10.75 25.35
CA ALA A 8 -25.97 -9.87 26.18
C ALA A 8 -25.22 -8.82 25.33
N LYS A 9 -24.70 -9.18 24.17
CA LYS A 9 -24.01 -8.25 23.25
C LYS A 9 -24.98 -7.26 22.61
N ILE A 10 -26.18 -7.72 22.19
CA ILE A 10 -27.25 -6.86 21.69
C ILE A 10 -27.77 -5.94 22.80
N GLY A 11 -27.94 -6.46 24.01
CA GLY A 11 -28.33 -5.67 25.18
C GLY A 11 -27.30 -4.59 25.53
N LEU A 12 -26.01 -4.91 25.47
CA LEU A 12 -24.91 -3.96 25.68
C LEU A 12 -24.89 -2.88 24.59
N PHE A 13 -25.11 -3.26 23.32
CA PHE A 13 -25.16 -2.32 22.20
C PHE A 13 -26.37 -1.40 22.26
N ILE A 14 -27.55 -1.94 22.62
CA ILE A 14 -28.77 -1.16 22.85
C ILE A 14 -28.61 -0.24 24.08
N LEU A 15 -27.99 -0.72 25.16
CA LEU A 15 -27.68 0.09 26.34
C LEU A 15 -26.72 1.24 25.99
N LEU A 16 -25.72 0.99 25.15
CA LEU A 16 -24.80 2.01 24.65
C LEU A 16 -25.51 3.06 23.78
N ILE A 17 -26.44 2.64 22.94
CA ILE A 17 -27.29 3.54 22.12
C ILE A 17 -28.21 4.37 23.04
N ILE A 18 -28.85 3.77 24.03
CA ILE A 18 -29.75 4.47 24.97
C ILE A 18 -28.96 5.50 25.81
N LEU A 19 -27.73 5.15 26.24
CA LEU A 19 -26.84 6.09 26.93
C LEU A 19 -26.44 7.28 26.05
N LEU A 20 -26.29 7.08 24.76
CA LEU A 20 -25.95 8.14 23.79
C LEU A 20 -27.15 9.07 23.49
N VAL A 21 -28.36 8.54 23.45
CA VAL A 21 -29.60 9.32 23.17
C VAL A 21 -29.98 10.24 24.33
N SER A 22 -29.61 9.90 25.58
CA SER A 22 -29.91 10.68 26.78
C SER A 22 -29.05 11.94 26.98
N CYS A 23 -28.02 12.17 26.14
CA CYS A 23 -27.11 13.31 26.31
C CYS A 23 -27.61 14.57 25.56
N ASN A 24 -27.81 15.66 26.30
CA ASN A 24 -28.13 16.95 25.71
C ASN A 24 -26.90 17.58 25.03
N ALA A 25 -26.97 17.91 23.74
CA ALA A 25 -25.88 18.53 22.97
C ALA A 25 -25.34 19.84 23.58
N ILE A 26 -26.19 20.61 24.21
CA ILE A 26 -25.85 21.90 24.83
C ILE A 26 -25.37 21.81 26.28
N LYS A 27 -25.23 20.60 26.82
CA LYS A 27 -24.87 20.38 28.25
C LYS A 27 -23.58 21.09 28.69
N ARG A 28 -22.65 21.34 27.78
CA ARG A 28 -21.34 21.98 28.05
C ARG A 28 -21.21 23.36 27.39
N VAL A 29 -22.32 23.93 26.91
CA VAL A 29 -22.34 25.30 26.38
C VAL A 29 -22.46 26.26 27.58
N PRO A 30 -21.48 27.15 27.79
CA PRO A 30 -21.54 28.14 28.86
C PRO A 30 -22.71 29.13 28.66
N ASP A 31 -23.18 29.70 29.76
CA ASP A 31 -24.23 30.72 29.68
C ASP A 31 -23.70 31.95 28.90
N GLY A 32 -24.56 32.56 28.09
CA GLY A 32 -24.21 33.66 27.20
C GLY A 32 -23.40 33.27 25.96
N LYS A 33 -23.12 31.97 25.73
CA LYS A 33 -22.50 31.47 24.51
C LYS A 33 -23.45 30.59 23.72
N GLN A 34 -23.27 30.50 22.41
CA GLN A 34 -24.09 29.70 21.52
C GLN A 34 -23.26 28.62 20.82
N LEU A 35 -23.84 27.43 20.69
CA LEU A 35 -23.30 26.31 19.94
C LEU A 35 -23.55 26.54 18.46
N LEU A 36 -22.49 26.48 17.65
CA LEU A 36 -22.60 26.52 16.20
C LEU A 36 -23.17 25.19 15.68
N THR A 37 -24.32 25.26 15.03
CA THR A 37 -25.01 24.07 14.49
C THR A 37 -24.76 23.84 13.00
N LYS A 38 -24.53 24.94 12.25
CA LYS A 38 -24.32 24.90 10.80
C LYS A 38 -23.60 26.17 10.32
N ASN A 39 -22.66 26.03 9.41
CA ASN A 39 -22.21 27.09 8.52
C ASN A 39 -22.94 26.96 7.17
N THR A 40 -23.42 28.05 6.65
CA THR A 40 -23.94 28.15 5.29
C THR A 40 -23.09 29.19 4.57
N ILE A 41 -22.56 28.88 3.41
CA ILE A 41 -21.79 29.82 2.60
C ILE A 41 -22.56 30.00 1.31
N LEU A 42 -22.87 31.25 1.00
CA LEU A 42 -23.55 31.65 -0.23
C LEU A 42 -22.56 32.52 -1.03
N VAL A 43 -22.23 32.07 -2.20
CA VAL A 43 -21.35 32.77 -3.14
C VAL A 43 -22.22 33.29 -4.27
N ASP A 44 -22.29 34.63 -4.41
CA ASP A 44 -23.22 35.31 -5.34
C ASP A 44 -24.66 34.75 -5.21
N SER A 45 -25.10 34.55 -3.96
CA SER A 45 -26.42 34.01 -3.57
C SER A 45 -26.64 32.53 -3.89
N LEU A 46 -25.61 31.79 -4.35
CA LEU A 46 -25.67 30.37 -4.65
C LEU A 46 -24.79 29.56 -3.73
N SER A 47 -25.06 28.27 -3.60
CA SER A 47 -24.10 27.36 -2.91
C SER A 47 -22.79 27.26 -3.70
N PRO A 48 -21.63 27.22 -3.00
CA PRO A 48 -20.35 27.16 -3.67
C PRO A 48 -20.23 25.87 -4.49
N LYS A 49 -19.70 25.99 -5.71
CA LYS A 49 -19.45 24.83 -6.60
C LYS A 49 -18.30 23.97 -6.08
N ASP A 50 -17.29 24.60 -5.49
CA ASP A 50 -16.12 23.90 -4.93
C ASP A 50 -16.39 23.56 -3.45
N PRO A 51 -16.46 22.26 -3.11
CA PRO A 51 -16.72 21.84 -1.73
C PRO A 51 -15.61 22.25 -0.74
N ARG A 52 -14.39 22.55 -1.21
CA ARG A 52 -13.29 23.04 -0.36
C ARG A 52 -13.62 24.36 0.32
N VAL A 53 -14.44 25.19 -0.30
CA VAL A 53 -14.92 26.46 0.27
C VAL A 53 -15.65 26.23 1.62
N LEU A 54 -16.37 25.12 1.75
CA LEU A 54 -17.10 24.80 2.98
C LEU A 54 -16.20 24.55 4.19
N THR A 55 -14.92 24.26 3.96
CA THR A 55 -13.92 23.98 5.01
C THR A 55 -13.11 25.21 5.41
N LEU A 56 -13.22 26.32 4.69
CA LEU A 56 -12.46 27.55 4.93
C LEU A 56 -12.79 28.24 6.26
N PRO A 57 -14.07 28.30 6.72
CA PRO A 57 -14.35 28.94 8.00
C PRO A 57 -13.52 28.31 9.13
N THR A 58 -12.90 29.16 9.92
CA THR A 58 -12.09 28.76 11.08
C THR A 58 -12.92 28.02 12.10
N LEU A 59 -14.16 28.46 12.29
CA LEU A 59 -15.13 27.84 13.17
C LEU A 59 -15.99 26.87 12.37
N GLN A 60 -15.87 25.59 12.65
CA GLN A 60 -16.68 24.56 12.04
C GLN A 60 -17.67 24.00 13.05
N PRO A 61 -18.89 23.65 12.63
CA PRO A 61 -19.85 22.96 13.50
C PRO A 61 -19.29 21.60 13.91
N ASN A 62 -19.70 21.10 15.07
CA ASN A 62 -19.30 19.78 15.51
C ASN A 62 -19.64 18.71 14.46
N GLN A 63 -18.70 17.79 14.24
CA GLN A 63 -18.85 16.71 13.25
C GLN A 63 -20.06 15.83 13.55
N LYS A 64 -20.80 15.49 12.49
CA LYS A 64 -21.99 14.65 12.58
C LYS A 64 -21.76 13.33 11.85
N LEU A 65 -22.06 12.22 12.53
CA LEU A 65 -22.16 10.90 11.92
C LEU A 65 -23.64 10.60 11.69
N LEU A 66 -24.05 10.34 10.46
CA LEU A 66 -25.47 10.13 10.10
C LEU A 66 -26.40 11.21 10.69
N ASN A 67 -25.99 12.47 10.57
CA ASN A 67 -26.68 13.66 11.11
C ASN A 67 -26.71 13.78 12.65
N TYR A 68 -26.01 12.90 13.39
CA TYR A 68 -25.92 12.91 14.84
C TYR A 68 -24.52 13.35 15.32
N PRO A 69 -24.37 14.35 16.23
CA PRO A 69 -23.07 14.85 16.66
C PRO A 69 -22.45 13.93 17.74
N LEU A 70 -22.11 12.70 17.35
CA LEU A 70 -21.61 11.65 18.25
C LEU A 70 -20.43 12.09 19.09
N ARG A 71 -19.45 12.77 18.49
CA ARG A 71 -18.24 13.24 19.19
C ARG A 71 -18.56 14.27 20.28
N LEU A 72 -19.49 15.19 20.01
CA LEU A 72 -19.97 16.15 21.01
C LEU A 72 -20.62 15.43 22.19
N HIS A 73 -21.42 14.39 21.91
CA HIS A 73 -22.05 13.61 22.99
C HIS A 73 -21.01 12.82 23.80
N ILE A 74 -19.99 12.24 23.18
CA ILE A 74 -18.87 11.60 23.89
C ILE A 74 -18.15 12.61 24.80
N TYR A 75 -17.88 13.81 24.31
CA TYR A 75 -17.29 14.88 25.13
C TYR A 75 -18.19 15.26 26.32
N ASN A 76 -19.51 15.34 26.09
CA ASN A 76 -20.47 15.69 27.11
C ASN A 76 -20.64 14.63 28.23
N LEU A 77 -20.16 13.39 28.02
CA LEU A 77 -20.06 12.37 29.05
C LEU A 77 -18.91 12.66 30.02
N ALA A 78 -17.87 13.35 29.59
CA ALA A 78 -16.77 13.72 30.46
C ALA A 78 -17.23 14.69 31.56
N ARG A 79 -16.72 14.53 32.75
CA ARG A 79 -16.97 15.42 33.90
C ARG A 79 -15.94 16.54 33.93
N PRO A 80 -16.33 17.81 34.17
CA PRO A 80 -15.38 18.88 34.38
C PRO A 80 -14.63 18.63 35.72
N HIS A 81 -13.38 19.11 35.76
CA HIS A 81 -12.55 19.08 36.98
C HIS A 81 -12.47 17.71 37.69
N ARG A 82 -12.48 16.60 36.95
CA ARG A 82 -12.49 15.25 37.53
C ARG A 82 -11.30 15.00 38.44
N ASP A 83 -10.13 15.52 38.03
CA ASP A 83 -8.85 15.43 38.73
C ASP A 83 -8.94 16.08 40.12
N SER A 84 -9.40 17.34 40.14
CA SER A 84 -9.59 18.10 41.41
C SER A 84 -10.68 17.47 42.32
N ILE A 85 -11.78 16.97 41.72
CA ILE A 85 -12.85 16.31 42.46
C ILE A 85 -12.36 15.03 43.15
N TYR A 86 -11.51 14.26 42.48
CA TYR A 86 -10.98 13.01 43.04
C TYR A 86 -9.97 13.29 44.13
N LEU A 87 -9.05 14.22 43.95
CA LEU A 87 -8.09 14.64 44.99
C LEU A 87 -8.82 15.20 46.22
N LYS A 88 -9.80 16.08 45.99
CA LYS A 88 -10.64 16.62 47.07
C LYS A 88 -11.42 15.52 47.80
N TRP A 89 -11.98 14.55 47.07
CA TRP A 89 -12.67 13.41 47.67
C TRP A 89 -11.75 12.59 48.57
N MET A 90 -10.48 12.37 48.17
CA MET A 90 -9.49 11.66 49.03
C MET A 90 -9.18 12.44 50.30
N GLN A 91 -9.11 13.77 50.24
CA GLN A 91 -8.86 14.63 51.41
C GLN A 91 -10.08 14.71 52.35
N ASP A 92 -11.26 14.91 51.78
CA ASP A 92 -12.49 15.16 52.53
C ASP A 92 -13.17 13.87 53.06
N ASN A 93 -12.72 12.66 52.59
CA ASN A 93 -13.40 11.41 52.96
C ASN A 93 -12.47 10.32 53.53
N PRO A 94 -11.83 10.57 54.67
CA PRO A 94 -10.88 9.62 55.27
C PRO A 94 -11.49 8.28 55.66
N LYS A 95 -12.79 8.24 56.02
CA LYS A 95 -13.52 6.99 56.36
C LYS A 95 -13.77 6.17 55.09
N GLY A 96 -14.07 6.79 53.96
CA GLY A 96 -14.22 6.13 52.67
C GLY A 96 -12.90 5.60 52.12
N LEU A 97 -11.80 6.33 52.34
CA LEU A 97 -10.45 5.92 51.95
C LEU A 97 -10.02 4.68 52.79
N LYS A 98 -10.24 4.67 54.10
CA LYS A 98 -9.96 3.50 54.95
C LYS A 98 -10.74 2.26 54.55
N ARG A 99 -12.01 2.38 54.14
CA ARG A 99 -12.84 1.25 53.68
C ARG A 99 -12.31 0.69 52.36
N ARG A 100 -11.84 1.56 51.44
CA ARG A 100 -11.24 1.11 50.17
C ARG A 100 -9.88 0.47 50.39
N ASN A 101 -9.06 1.05 51.26
CA ASN A 101 -7.74 0.51 51.57
C ASN A 101 -7.81 -0.81 52.39
N ALA A 102 -8.97 -1.17 52.91
CA ALA A 102 -9.22 -2.49 53.53
C ALA A 102 -9.38 -3.61 52.48
N ILE A 103 -9.75 -3.25 51.24
CA ILE A 103 -9.96 -4.21 50.12
C ILE A 103 -8.84 -4.10 49.08
N LEU A 104 -8.33 -2.90 48.84
CA LEU A 104 -7.29 -2.57 47.88
C LEU A 104 -6.10 -1.95 48.60
N SER A 105 -4.88 -2.18 48.12
CA SER A 105 -3.72 -1.45 48.67
C SER A 105 -3.87 0.06 48.39
N GLU A 106 -3.17 0.89 49.17
CA GLU A 106 -3.16 2.35 48.98
C GLU A 106 -2.75 2.73 47.56
N LYS A 107 -1.71 2.04 47.02
CA LYS A 107 -1.27 2.20 45.64
C LYS A 107 -2.37 1.85 44.62
N GLN A 108 -3.08 0.74 44.80
CA GLN A 108 -4.18 0.32 43.93
C GLN A 108 -5.36 1.32 44.01
N THR A 109 -5.62 1.90 45.18
CA THR A 109 -6.66 2.93 45.34
C THR A 109 -6.30 4.21 44.59
N MET A 110 -5.03 4.62 44.59
CA MET A 110 -4.53 5.75 43.80
C MET A 110 -4.59 5.46 42.32
N GLU A 111 -4.14 4.28 41.86
CA GLU A 111 -4.17 3.88 40.46
C GLU A 111 -5.60 3.78 39.91
N LEU A 112 -6.55 3.30 40.70
CA LEU A 112 -7.96 3.28 40.32
C LEU A 112 -8.49 4.71 40.11
N GLY A 113 -8.10 5.66 40.96
CA GLY A 113 -8.44 7.05 40.80
C GLY A 113 -7.84 7.67 39.53
N GLN A 114 -6.57 7.39 39.31
CA GLN A 114 -5.88 7.84 38.09
C GLN A 114 -6.54 7.26 36.84
N SER A 115 -6.89 5.98 36.83
CA SER A 115 -7.61 5.33 35.73
C SER A 115 -8.95 6.01 35.42
N LEU A 116 -9.68 6.47 36.44
CA LEU A 116 -10.91 7.24 36.23
C LEU A 116 -10.66 8.62 35.63
N VAL A 117 -9.58 9.27 36.03
CA VAL A 117 -9.12 10.54 35.44
C VAL A 117 -8.70 10.31 34.00
N ASP A 118 -7.92 9.28 33.74
CA ASP A 118 -7.43 8.94 32.38
C ASP A 118 -8.59 8.57 31.46
N PHE A 119 -9.58 7.82 31.93
CA PHE A 119 -10.80 7.55 31.18
C PHE A 119 -11.58 8.84 30.86
N ASN A 120 -11.70 9.74 31.84
CA ASN A 120 -12.33 11.02 31.62
C ASN A 120 -11.58 11.91 30.60
N ASN A 121 -10.25 11.90 30.64
CA ASN A 121 -9.41 12.58 29.67
C ASN A 121 -9.47 11.91 28.29
N TRP A 122 -9.61 10.58 28.25
CA TRP A 122 -9.87 9.86 27.01
C TRP A 122 -11.21 10.28 26.38
N LEU A 123 -12.30 10.40 27.17
CA LEU A 123 -13.59 10.92 26.71
C LEU A 123 -13.47 12.33 26.13
N LYS A 124 -12.67 13.22 26.75
CA LYS A 124 -12.42 14.58 26.23
C LYS A 124 -11.62 14.58 24.91
N ARG A 125 -10.61 13.71 24.80
CA ARG A 125 -9.76 13.59 23.59
C ARG A 125 -10.48 12.91 22.42
N THR A 126 -11.24 11.87 22.70
CA THR A 126 -12.02 11.12 21.69
C THR A 126 -13.25 11.90 21.27
N GLY A 127 -13.87 12.62 22.20
CA GLY A 127 -14.95 13.53 21.95
C GLY A 127 -14.49 14.81 21.22
N GLU A 128 -15.43 15.68 21.00
CA GLU A 128 -15.23 17.00 20.42
C GLU A 128 -15.91 18.05 21.30
N ALA A 129 -15.15 19.06 21.73
CA ALA A 129 -15.68 20.15 22.52
C ALA A 129 -16.79 20.90 21.75
N PRO A 130 -17.78 21.50 22.40
CA PRO A 130 -18.79 22.28 21.71
C PRO A 130 -18.15 23.43 20.93
N SER A 131 -18.47 23.53 19.65
CA SER A 131 -18.05 24.65 18.79
C SER A 131 -18.85 25.90 19.15
N LEU A 132 -18.25 26.77 19.93
CA LEU A 132 -18.90 28.00 20.40
C LEU A 132 -18.69 29.12 19.40
N ILE A 133 -19.75 29.90 19.15
CA ILE A 133 -19.67 31.07 18.28
C ILE A 133 -18.77 32.11 18.94
N ASP A 134 -17.76 32.55 18.20
CA ASP A 134 -16.77 33.55 18.59
C ASP A 134 -16.54 34.56 17.46
N LYS A 135 -16.64 35.84 17.80
CA LYS A 135 -16.51 36.96 16.85
C LYS A 135 -15.14 36.97 16.17
N THR A 136 -14.08 36.70 16.91
CA THR A 136 -12.72 36.67 16.35
C THR A 136 -12.58 35.54 15.32
N ALA A 137 -13.15 34.37 15.58
CA ALA A 137 -13.13 33.25 14.66
C ALA A 137 -13.98 33.51 13.40
N ILE A 138 -15.05 34.28 13.50
CA ILE A 138 -15.87 34.72 12.37
C ILE A 138 -15.07 35.65 11.48
N GLU A 139 -14.40 36.68 12.02
CA GLU A 139 -13.58 37.59 11.22
C GLU A 139 -12.43 36.83 10.51
N LYS A 140 -11.75 35.93 11.20
CA LYS A 140 -10.76 35.05 10.57
C LYS A 140 -11.37 34.19 9.46
N SER A 141 -12.60 33.76 9.61
CA SER A 141 -13.30 32.98 8.58
C SER A 141 -13.60 33.82 7.33
N LYS A 142 -14.01 35.09 7.53
CA LYS A 142 -14.22 36.05 6.44
C LYS A 142 -12.92 36.30 5.67
N GLU A 143 -11.82 36.51 6.38
CA GLU A 143 -10.51 36.74 5.75
C GLU A 143 -10.06 35.50 4.95
N ARG A 144 -10.26 34.29 5.46
CA ARG A 144 -9.95 33.05 4.71
C ARG A 144 -10.80 32.89 3.45
N LEU A 145 -12.09 33.20 3.53
CA LEU A 145 -12.98 33.20 2.36
C LEU A 145 -12.55 34.26 1.34
N ARG A 146 -12.23 35.47 1.79
CA ARG A 146 -11.72 36.53 0.92
C ARG A 146 -10.40 36.11 0.26
N ALA A 147 -9.44 35.62 1.03
CA ALA A 147 -8.15 35.17 0.52
C ALA A 147 -8.28 34.02 -0.49
N TRP A 148 -9.21 33.10 -0.28
CA TRP A 148 -9.49 32.03 -1.21
C TRP A 148 -9.88 32.53 -2.59
N TYR A 149 -10.84 33.46 -2.65
CA TYR A 149 -11.30 34.04 -3.92
C TYR A 149 -10.28 35.02 -4.50
N TRP A 150 -9.57 35.76 -3.64
CA TRP A 150 -8.46 36.63 -4.05
C TRP A 150 -7.39 35.84 -4.82
N ASN A 151 -6.99 34.68 -4.31
CA ASN A 151 -6.04 33.79 -4.99
C ASN A 151 -6.55 33.22 -6.32
N GLN A 152 -7.82 33.35 -6.57
CA GLN A 152 -8.48 32.94 -7.83
C GLN A 152 -8.80 34.15 -8.72
N GLY A 153 -8.27 35.33 -8.41
CA GLY A 153 -8.43 36.52 -9.25
C GLY A 153 -9.69 37.35 -8.99
N TRP A 154 -10.46 37.05 -7.95
CA TRP A 154 -11.55 37.92 -7.53
C TRP A 154 -11.05 38.88 -6.44
N PHE A 155 -10.30 39.95 -6.86
CA PHE A 155 -9.64 40.84 -5.90
C PHE A 155 -10.62 41.74 -5.11
N ASN A 156 -11.81 42.01 -5.67
CA ASN A 156 -12.82 42.86 -5.06
C ASN A 156 -13.83 42.07 -4.22
N THR A 157 -13.49 40.82 -3.82
CA THR A 157 -14.38 39.97 -3.05
C THR A 157 -14.73 40.56 -1.70
N GLU A 158 -16.01 40.75 -1.46
CA GLU A 158 -16.56 41.15 -0.18
C GLU A 158 -17.17 39.96 0.55
N VAL A 159 -16.97 39.87 1.86
CA VAL A 159 -17.51 38.79 2.68
C VAL A 159 -18.19 39.38 3.90
N ASP A 160 -19.49 39.12 4.02
CA ASP A 160 -20.30 39.45 5.18
C ASP A 160 -20.83 38.19 5.87
N HIS A 161 -21.37 38.36 7.08
CA HIS A 161 -21.95 37.25 7.81
C HIS A 161 -23.22 37.66 8.53
N LYS A 162 -24.08 36.67 8.82
CA LYS A 162 -25.26 36.81 9.67
C LYS A 162 -25.32 35.63 10.62
N ILE A 163 -25.47 35.93 11.92
CA ILE A 163 -25.77 34.93 12.93
C ILE A 163 -27.31 34.80 13.00
N ILE A 164 -27.81 33.58 12.90
CA ILE A 164 -29.22 33.27 12.94
C ILE A 164 -29.46 32.35 14.13
N ASP A 165 -30.20 32.89 15.10
CA ASP A 165 -30.58 32.15 16.30
C ASP A 165 -31.54 31.00 15.96
N SER A 166 -31.39 29.90 16.67
CA SER A 166 -32.33 28.79 16.63
C SER A 166 -33.47 28.99 17.64
N LYS A 167 -34.51 28.14 17.57
CA LYS A 167 -35.54 28.09 18.60
C LYS A 167 -35.00 27.85 20.05
N ASP A 168 -33.81 27.31 20.14
CA ASP A 168 -33.08 27.11 21.40
C ASP A 168 -31.99 28.20 21.48
N ASP A 169 -32.11 29.11 22.43
CA ASP A 169 -31.23 30.27 22.58
C ASP A 169 -29.76 29.93 22.72
N LYS A 170 -29.44 28.67 23.09
CA LYS A 170 -28.06 28.17 23.19
C LYS A 170 -27.53 27.63 21.86
N LYS A 171 -28.26 27.77 20.75
CA LYS A 171 -27.88 27.29 19.41
C LYS A 171 -28.05 28.38 18.39
N ALA A 172 -27.06 28.48 17.47
CA ALA A 172 -27.20 29.36 16.32
C ALA A 172 -26.47 28.75 15.09
N ARG A 173 -26.76 29.34 13.93
CA ARG A 173 -26.06 29.06 12.68
C ARG A 173 -25.45 30.35 12.14
N ILE A 174 -24.36 30.19 11.35
CA ILE A 174 -23.72 31.31 10.69
C ILE A 174 -23.95 31.18 9.20
N GLU A 175 -24.40 32.27 8.58
CA GLU A 175 -24.47 32.41 7.13
C GLU A 175 -23.39 33.41 6.70
N TYR A 176 -22.48 32.97 5.81
CA TYR A 176 -21.50 33.81 5.15
C TYR A 176 -21.96 34.14 3.75
N TYR A 177 -21.97 35.41 3.41
CA TYR A 177 -22.32 35.95 2.11
C TYR A 177 -21.06 36.44 1.43
N VAL A 178 -20.68 35.76 0.34
CA VAL A 178 -19.52 36.09 -0.46
C VAL A 178 -19.99 36.70 -1.76
N ASN A 179 -19.68 37.95 -1.99
CA ASN A 179 -19.88 38.65 -3.26
C ASN A 179 -18.52 38.75 -3.96
N ARG A 180 -18.36 38.01 -5.06
CA ARG A 180 -17.06 37.93 -5.75
C ARG A 180 -16.82 39.10 -6.67
N HIS A 181 -17.89 39.75 -7.17
CA HIS A 181 -17.81 40.72 -8.26
C HIS A 181 -17.26 40.09 -9.54
N THR A 182 -16.60 40.89 -10.38
CA THR A 182 -16.01 40.43 -11.64
C THR A 182 -14.59 39.91 -11.42
N PRO A 183 -14.23 38.72 -11.99
CA PRO A 183 -12.86 38.23 -11.89
C PRO A 183 -11.92 39.07 -12.73
N TYR A 184 -10.67 39.13 -12.33
CA TYR A 184 -9.61 39.76 -13.10
C TYR A 184 -9.03 38.77 -14.10
N LEU A 185 -8.95 39.19 -15.38
CA LEU A 185 -8.34 38.45 -16.45
C LEU A 185 -6.94 39.01 -16.74
N ILE A 186 -6.02 38.14 -17.10
CA ILE A 186 -4.68 38.55 -17.54
C ILE A 186 -4.81 39.30 -18.89
N ASP A 187 -4.42 40.60 -18.89
CA ASP A 187 -4.48 41.42 -20.13
C ASP A 187 -3.12 41.46 -20.85
N SER A 188 -2.04 41.58 -20.08
CA SER A 188 -0.69 41.65 -20.62
C SER A 188 0.29 40.91 -19.74
N LEU A 189 1.32 40.37 -20.36
CA LEU A 189 2.47 39.78 -19.73
C LEU A 189 3.69 40.58 -20.13
N HIS A 190 4.38 41.16 -19.16
CA HIS A 190 5.60 41.96 -19.34
C HIS A 190 6.75 41.28 -18.63
N THR A 191 7.95 41.52 -19.08
CA THR A 191 9.19 41.04 -18.46
C THR A 191 10.10 42.19 -18.08
N GLN A 192 10.68 42.08 -16.90
CA GLN A 192 11.74 42.97 -16.39
C GLN A 192 12.84 42.11 -15.84
N ILE A 193 13.74 41.67 -16.71
CA ILE A 193 14.85 40.78 -16.38
C ILE A 193 16.14 41.60 -16.46
N ALA A 194 16.82 41.76 -15.32
CA ALA A 194 18.02 42.62 -15.21
C ALA A 194 19.24 41.98 -15.89
N THR A 195 19.44 40.66 -15.73
CA THR A 195 20.58 39.96 -16.30
C THR A 195 20.30 39.50 -17.74
N PRO A 196 21.08 39.92 -18.76
CA PRO A 196 20.81 39.58 -20.18
C PRO A 196 20.81 38.08 -20.48
N VAL A 197 21.67 37.28 -19.81
CA VAL A 197 21.68 35.84 -20.04
C VAL A 197 20.40 35.14 -19.55
N ILE A 198 19.80 35.66 -18.47
CA ILE A 198 18.50 35.13 -17.99
C ILE A 198 17.38 35.52 -18.98
N ASP A 199 17.41 36.76 -19.50
CA ASP A 199 16.44 37.15 -20.51
C ASP A 199 16.55 36.30 -21.78
N SER A 200 17.76 36.04 -22.26
CA SER A 200 17.98 35.13 -23.40
C SER A 200 17.45 33.72 -23.14
N LEU A 201 17.67 33.16 -21.95
CA LEU A 201 17.13 31.85 -21.58
C LEU A 201 15.59 31.87 -21.47
N TYR A 202 15.02 32.95 -20.95
CA TYR A 202 13.57 33.11 -20.85
C TYR A 202 12.91 33.11 -22.24
N GLN A 203 13.47 33.85 -23.19
CA GLN A 203 12.96 33.93 -24.55
C GLN A 203 12.83 32.55 -25.23
N LEU A 204 13.68 31.59 -24.89
CA LEU A 204 13.62 30.24 -25.45
C LEU A 204 12.42 29.42 -24.94
N VAL A 205 11.83 29.79 -23.82
CA VAL A 205 10.73 29.04 -23.17
C VAL A 205 9.49 29.90 -22.88
N ASP A 206 9.44 31.11 -23.39
CA ASP A 206 8.28 32.00 -23.22
C ASP A 206 7.01 31.42 -23.84
N SER A 207 7.12 30.72 -24.98
CA SER A 207 6.00 30.03 -25.61
C SER A 207 5.37 28.92 -24.73
N GLU A 208 6.08 28.40 -23.77
CA GLU A 208 5.64 27.37 -22.81
C GLU A 208 5.05 27.99 -21.53
N ASN A 209 4.93 29.32 -21.45
CA ASN A 209 4.41 30.02 -20.28
C ASN A 209 3.02 29.50 -19.91
N ILE A 210 2.85 29.16 -18.63
CA ILE A 210 1.57 28.66 -18.07
C ILE A 210 0.55 29.80 -18.05
N LEU A 211 1.01 31.05 -17.83
CA LEU A 211 0.14 32.23 -17.79
C LEU A 211 -0.19 32.69 -19.20
N LYS A 212 -1.48 32.84 -19.53
CA LYS A 212 -1.92 33.25 -20.85
C LYS A 212 -2.83 34.47 -20.80
N LYS A 213 -2.66 35.35 -21.78
CA LYS A 213 -3.55 36.48 -21.96
C LYS A 213 -5.00 36.03 -22.16
N GLY A 214 -5.94 36.68 -21.46
CA GLY A 214 -7.36 36.38 -21.52
C GLY A 214 -7.82 35.33 -20.51
N GLU A 215 -6.93 34.60 -19.87
CA GLU A 215 -7.25 33.67 -18.81
C GLU A 215 -7.44 34.40 -17.46
N GLN A 216 -8.19 33.78 -16.57
CA GLN A 216 -8.43 34.35 -15.25
C GLN A 216 -7.13 34.25 -14.41
N TYR A 217 -6.83 35.32 -13.66
CA TYR A 217 -5.73 35.32 -12.71
C TYR A 217 -5.90 34.19 -11.69
N TYR A 218 -4.86 33.37 -11.54
CA TYR A 218 -4.87 32.24 -10.63
C TYR A 218 -3.49 32.07 -9.96
N THR A 219 -3.40 32.33 -8.66
CA THR A 219 -2.13 32.29 -7.90
C THR A 219 -1.39 30.94 -7.99
N PRO A 220 -2.05 29.77 -7.99
CA PRO A 220 -1.35 28.51 -8.19
C PRO A 220 -0.62 28.43 -9.54
N ASP A 221 -1.17 28.98 -10.64
CA ASP A 221 -0.51 28.98 -11.94
C ASP A 221 0.74 29.87 -11.94
N ILE A 222 0.69 31.01 -11.22
CA ILE A 222 1.87 31.85 -10.99
C ILE A 222 2.95 31.09 -10.22
N ASN A 223 2.58 30.33 -9.21
CA ASN A 223 3.54 29.52 -8.45
C ASN A 223 4.10 28.37 -9.31
N ALA A 224 3.28 27.74 -10.12
CA ALA A 224 3.70 26.69 -11.07
C ALA A 224 4.68 27.25 -12.12
N GLU A 225 4.42 28.47 -12.63
CA GLU A 225 5.32 29.16 -13.55
C GLU A 225 6.65 29.52 -12.89
N LYS A 226 6.65 29.97 -11.65
CA LYS A 226 7.88 30.17 -10.86
C LYS A 226 8.70 28.88 -10.74
N ASP A 227 8.03 27.77 -10.43
CA ASP A 227 8.70 26.46 -10.31
C ASP A 227 9.25 25.99 -11.65
N ARG A 228 8.50 26.17 -12.74
CA ARG A 228 8.94 25.85 -14.08
C ARG A 228 10.19 26.65 -14.49
N LEU A 229 10.14 27.97 -14.32
CA LEU A 229 11.25 28.86 -14.65
C LEU A 229 12.49 28.59 -13.78
N ASN A 230 12.31 28.42 -12.47
CA ASN A 230 13.41 28.09 -11.58
C ASN A 230 14.09 26.78 -11.99
N THR A 231 13.29 25.75 -12.27
CA THR A 231 13.79 24.44 -12.73
C THR A 231 14.52 24.58 -14.07
N TYR A 232 13.96 25.36 -14.99
CA TYR A 232 14.55 25.57 -16.29
C TYR A 232 15.91 26.30 -16.20
N PHE A 233 15.97 27.42 -15.49
CA PHE A 233 17.21 28.19 -15.34
C PHE A 233 18.29 27.35 -14.63
N ARG A 234 17.95 26.65 -13.57
CA ARG A 234 18.90 25.80 -12.87
C ARG A 234 19.42 24.64 -13.73
N ASN A 235 18.59 24.09 -14.60
CA ASN A 235 19.01 23.05 -15.54
C ASN A 235 19.75 23.60 -16.79
N ASN A 236 19.83 24.93 -16.95
CA ASN A 236 20.58 25.60 -18.00
C ASN A 236 21.78 26.42 -17.44
N GLY A 237 22.36 25.97 -16.35
CA GLY A 237 23.61 26.50 -15.83
C GLY A 237 23.48 27.60 -14.78
N VAL A 238 22.30 28.10 -14.47
CA VAL A 238 22.14 29.22 -13.52
C VAL A 238 22.13 28.67 -12.09
N PHE A 239 23.30 28.36 -11.56
CA PHE A 239 23.49 27.69 -10.27
C PHE A 239 22.87 28.44 -9.09
N TYR A 240 22.99 29.78 -9.06
CA TYR A 240 22.50 30.60 -7.95
C TYR A 240 21.05 31.07 -8.08
N MET A 241 20.30 30.59 -9.09
CA MET A 241 18.89 30.91 -9.19
C MET A 241 18.10 30.24 -8.06
N GLU A 242 17.25 31.01 -7.40
CA GLU A 242 16.31 30.56 -6.38
C GLU A 242 14.89 30.99 -6.76
N LYS A 243 13.90 30.21 -6.37
CA LYS A 243 12.48 30.47 -6.68
C LYS A 243 12.03 31.86 -6.19
N ASP A 244 12.55 32.33 -5.06
CA ASP A 244 12.18 33.61 -4.48
C ASP A 244 12.73 34.81 -5.25
N ASN A 245 13.72 34.60 -6.11
CA ASN A 245 14.26 35.62 -7.02
C ASN A 245 13.38 35.86 -8.24
N ILE A 246 12.45 34.94 -8.52
CA ILE A 246 11.47 35.03 -9.59
C ILE A 246 10.18 35.61 -9.01
N ARG A 247 9.87 36.85 -9.35
CA ARG A 247 8.70 37.56 -8.82
C ARG A 247 7.74 37.87 -9.95
N PHE A 248 6.43 37.79 -9.64
CA PHE A 248 5.38 38.28 -10.51
C PHE A 248 4.67 39.43 -9.77
N GLU A 249 4.60 40.55 -10.39
CA GLU A 249 3.85 41.73 -9.91
C GLU A 249 2.64 41.92 -10.82
N GLY A 250 1.45 42.06 -10.23
CA GLY A 250 0.21 42.28 -10.94
C GLY A 250 -0.30 43.72 -10.69
N ASP A 251 -0.35 44.52 -11.75
CA ASP A 251 -1.04 45.82 -11.69
C ASP A 251 -2.54 45.60 -12.02
N THR A 252 -3.38 46.00 -11.07
CA THR A 252 -4.83 45.88 -11.14
C THR A 252 -5.53 47.23 -10.92
N VAL A 253 -4.77 48.32 -10.86
CA VAL A 253 -5.30 49.64 -10.56
C VAL A 253 -5.85 50.31 -11.84
N ASN A 254 -7.13 50.71 -11.79
CA ASN A 254 -7.82 51.36 -12.92
C ASN A 254 -7.81 50.56 -14.25
N THR A 255 -7.80 49.26 -14.18
CA THR A 255 -7.61 48.35 -15.31
C THR A 255 -8.93 47.72 -15.82
N ASN A 256 -10.10 48.10 -15.31
CA ASN A 256 -11.39 47.53 -15.66
C ASN A 256 -11.45 46.00 -15.50
N ASN A 257 -11.05 45.48 -14.34
CA ASN A 257 -10.95 44.05 -13.99
C ASN A 257 -9.96 43.28 -14.87
N LYS A 258 -8.87 43.90 -15.26
CA LYS A 258 -7.76 43.26 -15.95
C LYS A 258 -6.51 43.30 -15.04
N ALA A 259 -5.64 42.32 -15.20
CA ALA A 259 -4.36 42.24 -14.48
C ALA A 259 -3.23 42.32 -15.51
N ASN A 260 -2.39 43.36 -15.43
CA ASN A 260 -1.14 43.40 -16.15
C ASN A 260 -0.06 42.76 -15.28
N ILE A 261 0.46 41.63 -15.73
CA ILE A 261 1.43 40.84 -14.95
C ILE A 261 2.84 41.16 -15.46
N THR A 262 3.74 41.49 -14.56
CA THR A 262 5.15 41.70 -14.89
C THR A 262 5.99 40.64 -14.18
N LEU A 263 6.69 39.80 -14.95
CA LEU A 263 7.77 38.96 -14.44
C LEU A 263 8.98 39.81 -14.14
N ILE A 264 9.43 39.81 -12.91
CA ILE A 264 10.59 40.53 -12.43
C ILE A 264 11.66 39.57 -11.94
N ILE A 265 12.83 39.62 -12.56
CA ILE A 265 14.01 38.88 -12.11
C ILE A 265 15.13 39.93 -11.97
N LYS A 266 15.43 40.28 -10.72
CA LYS A 266 16.54 41.19 -10.41
C LYS A 266 17.87 40.45 -10.39
N ASP A 267 18.96 41.18 -10.45
CA ASP A 267 20.29 40.63 -10.19
C ASP A 267 20.39 40.05 -8.79
N ARG A 268 21.30 39.12 -8.60
CA ARG A 268 21.57 38.50 -7.29
C ARG A 268 22.15 39.48 -6.29
N GLU A 269 21.57 39.53 -5.12
CA GLU A 269 22.11 40.29 -3.99
C GLU A 269 23.10 39.46 -3.18
N ILE A 270 24.30 39.96 -2.99
CA ILE A 270 25.35 39.30 -2.21
C ILE A 270 25.74 40.26 -1.07
N GLN A 271 25.86 39.68 0.13
CA GLN A 271 26.37 40.41 1.28
C GLN A 271 27.90 40.44 1.19
N ASP A 272 28.48 41.64 1.06
CA ASP A 272 29.91 41.84 1.05
C ASP A 272 30.26 42.77 2.23
N ALA A 273 30.87 42.18 3.26
CA ALA A 273 31.15 42.81 4.53
C ALA A 273 29.93 43.57 5.11
N ASP A 274 29.87 44.89 5.02
CA ASP A 274 28.81 45.72 5.56
C ASP A 274 27.81 46.24 4.50
N SER A 275 27.94 45.80 3.23
CA SER A 275 27.10 46.26 2.13
C SER A 275 26.47 45.09 1.33
N THR A 276 25.29 45.34 0.79
CA THR A 276 24.66 44.46 -0.17
C THR A 276 24.98 44.92 -1.58
N ILE A 277 25.62 44.09 -2.37
CA ILE A 277 25.96 44.37 -3.77
C ILE A 277 25.09 43.55 -4.70
N SER A 278 24.69 44.16 -5.82
CA SER A 278 23.93 43.50 -6.88
C SER A 278 24.88 42.94 -7.94
N VAL A 279 24.79 41.63 -8.21
CA VAL A 279 25.68 40.94 -9.15
C VAL A 279 24.83 40.19 -10.16
N PRO A 280 25.08 40.35 -11.48
CA PRO A 280 24.34 39.65 -12.51
C PRO A 280 24.51 38.14 -12.39
N TYR A 281 23.47 37.38 -12.79
CA TYR A 281 23.56 35.94 -12.87
C TYR A 281 24.52 35.49 -13.97
N LYS A 282 25.18 34.38 -13.75
CA LYS A 282 26.09 33.74 -14.68
C LYS A 282 25.61 32.32 -14.98
N VAL A 283 25.97 31.84 -16.16
CA VAL A 283 25.86 30.42 -16.53
C VAL A 283 27.14 29.72 -16.09
N HIS A 284 26.99 28.69 -15.31
CA HIS A 284 28.12 27.97 -14.71
C HIS A 284 28.34 26.63 -15.43
N LYS A 285 29.60 26.26 -15.55
CA LYS A 285 30.07 24.97 -16.05
C LYS A 285 30.82 24.23 -14.95
N ILE A 286 30.93 22.94 -15.09
CA ILE A 286 31.66 22.09 -14.15
C ILE A 286 33.11 22.00 -14.63
N SER A 287 34.05 22.64 -13.92
CA SER A 287 35.50 22.57 -14.25
C SER A 287 36.14 21.29 -13.73
N GLU A 288 35.64 20.78 -12.61
CA GLU A 288 36.25 19.63 -11.92
C GLU A 288 35.21 18.85 -11.11
N VAL A 289 35.32 17.53 -11.08
CA VAL A 289 34.46 16.67 -10.25
C VAL A 289 35.33 15.83 -9.33
N ASN A 290 35.23 16.05 -8.03
CA ASN A 290 35.97 15.37 -6.99
C ASN A 290 35.06 14.37 -6.24
N ILE A 291 35.47 13.12 -6.17
CA ILE A 291 34.76 12.06 -5.43
C ILE A 291 35.57 11.69 -4.21
N ILE A 292 34.97 11.84 -3.03
CA ILE A 292 35.61 11.54 -1.75
C ILE A 292 34.82 10.39 -1.08
N PRO A 293 35.17 9.12 -1.33
CA PRO A 293 34.38 7.95 -0.87
C PRO A 293 34.49 7.69 0.64
N ASP A 294 35.48 8.28 1.31
CA ASP A 294 35.79 8.09 2.73
C ASP A 294 35.92 9.46 3.43
N TYR A 295 34.87 10.28 3.37
CA TYR A 295 34.91 11.66 3.86
C TYR A 295 35.22 11.76 5.36
N GLN A 296 34.82 10.81 6.19
CA GLN A 296 35.20 10.79 7.62
C GLN A 296 36.72 10.60 7.82
N ASP A 297 37.35 9.80 6.97
CA ASP A 297 38.80 9.64 7.01
C ASP A 297 39.53 10.93 6.55
N ALA A 298 38.91 11.72 5.68
CA ALA A 298 39.42 13.01 5.26
C ALA A 298 39.45 14.04 6.41
N LEU A 299 38.47 14.02 7.28
CA LEU A 299 38.39 14.91 8.46
C LEU A 299 39.50 14.59 9.49
N ASN A 300 40.12 13.40 9.45
CA ASN A 300 41.21 13.00 10.36
C ASN A 300 42.61 13.41 9.88
N ASN A 301 42.71 14.42 9.00
CA ASN A 301 43.97 14.99 8.48
C ASN A 301 44.92 13.94 7.83
N ARG A 302 44.39 12.89 7.22
CA ARG A 302 45.19 11.93 6.45
C ARG A 302 45.57 12.55 5.10
N LYS A 303 46.79 12.23 4.62
CA LYS A 303 47.22 12.65 3.29
C LYS A 303 46.36 11.96 2.22
N ALA A 304 45.77 12.76 1.33
CA ALA A 304 44.98 12.25 0.21
C ALA A 304 45.88 11.67 -0.88
N ASP A 305 45.50 10.51 -1.43
CA ASP A 305 46.00 9.99 -2.68
C ASP A 305 44.97 10.24 -3.77
N THR A 306 45.27 11.08 -4.75
CA THR A 306 44.37 11.48 -5.83
C THR A 306 44.57 10.55 -7.03
N LEU A 307 43.52 9.94 -7.46
CA LEU A 307 43.47 9.07 -8.62
C LEU A 307 42.55 9.68 -9.66
N SER A 308 43.09 10.06 -10.82
CA SER A 308 42.26 10.47 -11.95
C SER A 308 41.76 9.22 -12.71
N TYR A 309 40.46 9.19 -13.03
CA TYR A 309 39.81 8.15 -13.79
C TYR A 309 38.67 8.72 -14.61
N LEU A 310 38.73 8.59 -15.92
CA LEU A 310 37.90 9.38 -16.85
C LEU A 310 38.05 10.89 -16.53
N ASP A 311 36.97 11.61 -16.42
CA ASP A 311 36.95 13.04 -16.10
C ASP A 311 36.76 13.32 -14.60
N TYR A 312 37.05 12.33 -13.73
CA TYR A 312 36.85 12.42 -12.28
C TYR A 312 38.15 12.32 -11.50
N ASN A 313 38.25 13.07 -10.42
CA ASN A 313 39.26 12.94 -9.42
C ASN A 313 38.72 12.16 -8.22
N ILE A 314 39.30 11.01 -7.93
CA ILE A 314 38.92 10.18 -6.77
C ILE A 314 39.96 10.39 -5.68
N LEU A 315 39.59 11.10 -4.61
CA LEU A 315 40.49 11.40 -3.47
C LEU A 315 40.32 10.31 -2.40
N ARG A 316 41.36 9.57 -2.15
CA ARG A 316 41.38 8.44 -1.19
C ARG A 316 42.22 8.77 0.03
N PHE A 317 41.78 8.31 1.17
CA PHE A 317 42.46 8.48 2.45
C PHE A 317 42.86 7.14 3.11
N GLY A 318 43.13 6.12 2.29
CA GLY A 318 43.52 4.79 2.77
C GLY A 318 43.38 3.72 1.70
N LYS A 319 43.16 2.46 2.13
CA LYS A 319 42.99 1.33 1.20
C LYS A 319 41.76 1.53 0.30
N ARG A 320 41.91 1.15 -0.97
CA ARG A 320 40.80 1.22 -1.95
C ARG A 320 39.66 0.29 -1.55
N LYS A 321 38.52 0.88 -1.20
CA LYS A 321 37.31 0.17 -0.79
C LYS A 321 36.37 -0.12 -1.96
N TYR A 322 36.35 0.73 -3.00
CA TYR A 322 35.43 0.65 -4.15
C TYR A 322 36.19 0.53 -5.48
N LYS A 323 35.56 -0.07 -6.47
CA LYS A 323 36.00 0.00 -7.87
C LYS A 323 35.79 1.43 -8.39
N LYS A 324 36.64 1.88 -9.29
CA LYS A 324 36.57 3.22 -9.89
C LYS A 324 35.25 3.39 -10.62
N SER A 325 34.90 2.43 -11.51
CA SER A 325 33.65 2.44 -12.26
C SER A 325 32.40 2.50 -11.38
N THR A 326 32.38 1.83 -10.24
CA THR A 326 31.25 1.86 -9.32
C THR A 326 30.95 3.27 -8.80
N LEU A 327 32.01 4.04 -8.51
CA LEU A 327 31.85 5.41 -8.07
C LEU A 327 31.41 6.33 -9.22
N THR A 328 32.07 6.20 -10.38
CA THR A 328 31.78 7.07 -11.53
C THR A 328 30.45 6.76 -12.21
N ASP A 329 30.02 5.49 -12.28
CA ASP A 329 28.73 5.08 -12.83
C ASP A 329 27.51 5.57 -12.04
N ALA A 330 27.73 5.98 -10.80
CA ALA A 330 26.68 6.56 -9.95
C ALA A 330 26.56 8.10 -10.07
N ILE A 331 27.41 8.73 -10.86
CA ILE A 331 27.49 10.20 -10.99
C ILE A 331 27.07 10.61 -12.39
N PHE A 332 26.18 11.61 -12.46
CA PHE A 332 25.67 12.21 -13.68
C PHE A 332 26.24 13.63 -13.93
N ILE A 333 27.12 14.07 -13.07
CA ILE A 333 27.81 15.37 -13.15
C ILE A 333 29.13 15.13 -13.85
N HIS A 334 29.37 15.76 -15.02
CA HIS A 334 30.60 15.57 -15.79
C HIS A 334 31.37 16.86 -15.95
N LYS A 335 32.67 16.77 -16.05
CA LYS A 335 33.54 17.90 -16.36
C LYS A 335 33.21 18.46 -17.74
N GLY A 336 33.11 19.79 -17.83
CA GLY A 336 32.79 20.52 -19.07
C GLY A 336 31.29 20.73 -19.29
N ASP A 337 30.43 19.98 -18.62
CA ASP A 337 28.98 20.17 -18.72
C ASP A 337 28.52 21.47 -18.05
N LEU A 338 27.42 22.01 -18.54
CA LEU A 338 26.69 23.05 -17.80
C LEU A 338 26.19 22.47 -16.47
N TYR A 339 26.13 23.31 -15.45
CA TYR A 339 25.45 22.94 -14.23
C TYR A 339 23.99 22.58 -14.50
N LYS A 340 23.54 21.44 -13.97
CA LYS A 340 22.14 20.99 -14.04
C LYS A 340 21.70 20.44 -12.69
N ASP A 341 20.61 20.97 -12.19
CA ASP A 341 20.04 20.50 -10.91
C ASP A 341 19.56 19.05 -11.00
N ILE A 342 19.01 18.64 -12.14
CA ILE A 342 18.58 17.26 -12.40
C ILE A 342 19.73 16.25 -12.32
N ASP A 343 20.95 16.62 -12.71
CA ASP A 343 22.11 15.72 -12.65
C ASP A 343 22.64 15.58 -11.22
N ARG A 344 22.51 16.65 -10.42
CA ARG A 344 22.75 16.60 -8.96
C ARG A 344 21.77 15.62 -8.30
N ASP A 345 20.48 15.76 -8.59
CA ASP A 345 19.43 14.92 -8.00
C ASP A 345 19.53 13.46 -8.43
N ARG A 346 19.82 13.19 -9.70
CA ARG A 346 20.11 11.85 -10.21
C ARG A 346 21.32 11.22 -9.51
N THR A 347 22.40 11.99 -9.35
CA THR A 347 23.61 11.57 -8.65
C THR A 347 23.32 11.22 -7.19
N TYR A 348 22.62 12.12 -6.48
CA TYR A 348 22.23 11.89 -5.09
C TYR A 348 21.39 10.63 -4.93
N ARG A 349 20.37 10.47 -5.77
CA ARG A 349 19.47 9.30 -5.77
C ARG A 349 20.25 8.03 -6.04
N ARG A 350 21.06 8.02 -7.10
CA ARG A 350 21.82 6.83 -7.49
C ARG A 350 22.80 6.38 -6.41
N ILE A 351 23.52 7.29 -5.80
CA ILE A 351 24.43 7.00 -4.69
C ILE A 351 23.67 6.44 -3.48
N THR A 352 22.49 6.99 -3.18
CA THR A 352 21.63 6.51 -2.09
C THR A 352 21.14 5.08 -2.36
N GLU A 353 20.76 4.77 -3.59
CA GLU A 353 20.33 3.43 -4.03
C GLU A 353 21.43 2.37 -3.95
N LEU A 354 22.70 2.75 -4.03
CA LEU A 354 23.81 1.82 -3.80
C LEU A 354 23.82 1.21 -2.39
N GLN A 355 23.11 1.80 -1.43
CA GLN A 355 23.02 1.40 -0.02
C GLN A 355 24.39 1.22 0.69
N SER A 356 25.47 1.55 0.02
CA SER A 356 26.85 1.49 0.53
C SER A 356 27.28 2.75 1.27
N PHE A 357 26.56 3.85 1.07
CA PHE A 357 26.86 5.16 1.62
C PHE A 357 25.69 5.69 2.47
N GLN A 358 26.02 6.51 3.46
CA GLN A 358 25.05 7.25 4.27
C GLN A 358 25.18 8.74 3.99
N TYR A 359 24.06 9.45 3.86
CA TYR A 359 24.00 10.90 3.71
C TYR A 359 24.99 11.46 2.67
N PRO A 360 24.91 11.07 1.39
CA PRO A 360 25.75 11.64 0.36
C PRO A 360 25.54 13.16 0.31
N THR A 361 26.64 13.91 0.24
CA THR A 361 26.60 15.38 0.13
C THR A 361 27.28 15.79 -1.15
N ILE A 362 26.59 16.58 -1.98
CA ILE A 362 27.13 17.15 -3.21
C ILE A 362 27.26 18.66 -2.98
N ARG A 363 28.51 19.14 -2.91
CA ARG A 363 28.83 20.52 -2.67
C ARG A 363 29.54 21.12 -3.88
N TYR A 364 29.00 22.22 -4.38
CA TYR A 364 29.62 23.01 -5.42
C TYR A 364 30.34 24.19 -4.79
N VAL A 365 31.49 24.50 -5.32
CA VAL A 365 32.27 25.70 -4.96
C VAL A 365 32.78 26.33 -6.25
N GLU A 366 32.88 27.66 -6.29
CA GLU A 366 33.50 28.36 -7.40
C GLU A 366 34.97 27.96 -7.53
N ASP A 367 35.45 27.78 -8.76
CA ASP A 367 36.83 27.42 -9.02
C ASP A 367 37.71 28.64 -8.81
N PRO A 368 38.61 28.65 -7.80
CA PRO A 368 39.46 29.80 -7.54
C PRO A 368 40.47 30.11 -8.65
N ARG A 369 40.62 29.19 -9.61
CA ARG A 369 41.48 29.34 -10.79
C ARG A 369 40.77 30.12 -11.92
N ASP A 370 39.44 30.21 -11.86
CA ASP A 370 38.64 30.93 -12.85
C ASP A 370 38.37 32.38 -12.39
N SER A 371 38.98 33.35 -13.12
CA SER A 371 38.78 34.77 -12.88
C SER A 371 37.39 35.26 -13.30
N THR A 372 36.65 34.51 -14.11
CA THR A 372 35.32 34.87 -14.59
C THR A 372 34.21 34.52 -13.61
N GLY A 373 34.50 33.62 -12.66
CA GLY A 373 33.53 33.08 -11.69
C GLY A 373 32.37 32.35 -12.33
N THR A 374 32.67 31.63 -13.43
CA THR A 374 31.67 30.79 -14.16
C THR A 374 31.91 29.31 -13.98
N ASP A 375 33.07 28.91 -13.45
CA ASP A 375 33.46 27.54 -13.26
C ASP A 375 33.15 27.04 -11.85
N LEU A 376 32.57 25.87 -11.74
CA LEU A 376 32.25 25.21 -10.48
C LEU A 376 33.02 23.89 -10.32
N ILE A 377 33.57 23.67 -9.14
CA ILE A 377 34.11 22.39 -8.69
C ILE A 377 32.99 21.64 -7.96
N ALA A 378 32.64 20.46 -8.43
CA ALA A 378 31.68 19.59 -7.77
C ALA A 378 32.40 18.62 -6.82
N ASN A 379 32.17 18.73 -5.52
CA ASN A 379 32.71 17.84 -4.50
C ASN A 379 31.63 16.88 -4.01
N ILE A 380 31.80 15.60 -4.26
CA ILE A 380 30.87 14.51 -3.88
C ILE A 380 31.47 13.82 -2.66
N LEU A 381 30.90 14.12 -1.49
CA LEU A 381 31.36 13.66 -0.18
C LEU A 381 30.53 12.44 0.23
N LEU A 382 31.21 11.30 0.38
CA LEU A 382 30.55 10.02 0.68
C LEU A 382 31.08 9.47 2.00
N THR A 383 30.17 8.99 2.84
CA THR A 383 30.50 8.29 4.08
C THR A 383 30.05 6.83 3.96
N SER A 384 30.99 5.90 4.01
CA SER A 384 30.69 4.48 3.89
C SER A 384 29.86 3.96 5.07
N LYS A 385 28.82 3.16 4.78
CA LYS A 385 28.10 2.39 5.80
C LYS A 385 28.96 1.22 6.31
N LYS A 386 28.61 0.69 7.47
CA LYS A 386 29.24 -0.55 7.98
C LYS A 386 29.06 -1.69 6.97
N LYS A 387 30.14 -2.48 6.79
CA LYS A 387 30.14 -3.59 5.82
C LYS A 387 29.14 -4.68 6.17
N PHE A 388 28.98 -4.97 7.46
CA PHE A 388 28.07 -5.98 7.97
C PHE A 388 26.95 -5.34 8.77
N GLU A 389 25.73 -5.79 8.52
CA GLU A 389 24.54 -5.45 9.30
C GLU A 389 23.81 -6.75 9.63
N PHE A 390 23.57 -6.98 10.90
CA PHE A 390 22.83 -8.12 11.37
C PHE A 390 21.50 -7.65 11.93
N THR A 391 20.41 -8.29 11.47
CA THR A 391 19.05 -8.01 11.91
C THR A 391 18.45 -9.28 12.47
N TYR A 392 17.72 -9.17 13.55
CA TYR A 392 16.93 -10.26 14.11
C TYR A 392 15.53 -9.75 14.47
N GLY A 393 14.55 -10.62 14.36
CA GLY A 393 13.16 -10.33 14.69
C GLY A 393 12.50 -11.56 15.27
N VAL A 394 11.63 -11.35 16.25
CA VAL A 394 10.75 -12.37 16.80
C VAL A 394 9.32 -11.92 16.54
N GLU A 395 8.49 -12.82 16.05
CA GLU A 395 7.11 -12.53 15.73
C GLU A 395 6.17 -13.58 16.31
N ALA A 396 4.97 -13.16 16.71
CA ALA A 396 3.86 -14.05 17.03
C ALA A 396 2.94 -14.08 15.81
N THR A 397 2.55 -15.26 15.37
CA THR A 397 1.72 -15.48 14.19
C THR A 397 0.40 -16.11 14.56
N HIS A 398 -0.65 -15.68 13.85
CA HIS A 398 -1.99 -16.28 13.92
C HIS A 398 -2.63 -16.21 12.53
N SER A 399 -3.26 -17.30 12.11
CA SER A 399 -3.98 -17.36 10.84
C SER A 399 -5.16 -18.34 10.94
N ASN A 400 -5.92 -18.48 9.87
CA ASN A 400 -7.01 -19.46 9.79
C ASN A 400 -6.52 -20.92 9.83
N ILE A 401 -5.26 -21.17 9.47
CA ILE A 401 -4.63 -22.50 9.51
C ILE A 401 -3.72 -22.73 10.72
N GLN A 402 -3.31 -21.66 11.38
CA GLN A 402 -2.40 -21.67 12.51
C GLN A 402 -3.01 -20.93 13.71
N ALA A 403 -3.39 -21.65 14.75
CA ALA A 403 -4.02 -21.10 15.93
C ALA A 403 -3.08 -20.13 16.69
N ILE A 404 -1.82 -20.51 16.83
CA ILE A 404 -0.76 -19.69 17.43
C ILE A 404 0.58 -20.18 16.90
N GLY A 405 1.50 -19.27 16.65
CA GLY A 405 2.87 -19.59 16.27
C GLY A 405 3.85 -18.55 16.74
N VAL A 406 5.11 -18.96 16.78
CA VAL A 406 6.25 -18.10 17.08
C VAL A 406 7.26 -18.22 15.95
N GLY A 407 7.59 -17.10 15.33
CA GLY A 407 8.58 -16.99 14.27
C GLY A 407 9.87 -16.33 14.74
N LEU A 408 10.99 -16.78 14.21
CA LEU A 408 12.30 -16.17 14.34
C LEU A 408 12.82 -15.83 12.94
N ASN A 409 13.16 -14.57 12.73
CA ASN A 409 13.78 -14.10 11.49
C ASN A 409 15.15 -13.51 11.79
N THR A 410 16.16 -13.92 11.04
CA THR A 410 17.50 -13.35 11.14
C THR A 410 18.02 -13.05 9.73
N SER A 411 18.73 -11.93 9.56
CA SER A 411 19.41 -11.63 8.30
C SER A 411 20.79 -11.03 8.53
N LEU A 412 21.70 -11.36 7.65
CA LEU A 412 23.03 -10.80 7.55
C LEU A 412 23.19 -10.11 6.20
N LEU A 413 23.23 -8.79 6.21
CA LEU A 413 23.51 -7.99 5.03
C LEU A 413 24.99 -7.65 4.96
N ILE A 414 25.63 -8.07 3.88
CA ILE A 414 27.04 -7.79 3.56
C ILE A 414 27.08 -6.79 2.42
N ARG A 415 27.57 -5.58 2.69
CA ARG A 415 27.67 -4.52 1.69
C ARG A 415 29.03 -4.54 0.98
N ASN A 416 29.01 -4.15 -0.28
CA ASN A 416 30.19 -3.96 -1.09
C ASN A 416 31.05 -5.22 -1.17
N LEU A 417 30.43 -6.35 -1.52
CA LEU A 417 31.02 -7.67 -1.46
C LEU A 417 32.26 -7.78 -2.36
N PHE A 418 32.16 -7.34 -3.61
CA PHE A 418 33.22 -7.39 -4.63
C PHE A 418 33.79 -6.01 -4.97
N ARG A 419 33.64 -5.03 -4.09
CA ARG A 419 34.01 -3.60 -4.25
C ARG A 419 33.24 -2.85 -5.32
N GLY A 420 32.12 -3.39 -5.78
CA GLY A 420 31.21 -2.78 -6.76
C GLY A 420 29.87 -2.34 -6.17
N SER A 421 29.82 -2.13 -4.85
CA SER A 421 28.61 -1.85 -4.09
C SER A 421 27.56 -2.97 -4.18
N GLU A 422 27.99 -4.19 -4.46
CA GLU A 422 27.11 -5.36 -4.43
C GLU A 422 26.64 -5.61 -2.99
N LEU A 423 25.38 -6.06 -2.87
CA LEU A 423 24.76 -6.41 -1.60
C LEU A 423 24.49 -7.91 -1.56
N LEU A 424 24.99 -8.59 -0.53
CA LEU A 424 24.63 -9.98 -0.26
C LEU A 424 23.80 -10.01 1.02
N ASP A 425 22.55 -10.40 0.88
CA ASP A 425 21.61 -10.62 2.00
C ASP A 425 21.43 -12.12 2.18
N ILE A 426 21.76 -12.63 3.37
CA ILE A 426 21.53 -14.01 3.77
C ILE A 426 20.55 -13.98 4.92
N SER A 427 19.40 -14.60 4.73
CA SER A 427 18.35 -14.63 5.74
C SER A 427 17.94 -16.05 6.10
N PHE A 428 17.60 -16.23 7.37
CA PHE A 428 17.02 -17.45 7.91
C PHE A 428 15.73 -17.11 8.62
N ARG A 429 14.72 -17.96 8.39
CA ARG A 429 13.44 -17.88 9.09
C ARG A 429 13.06 -19.26 9.62
N GLY A 430 12.56 -19.26 10.83
CA GLY A 430 11.97 -20.43 11.46
C GLY A 430 10.63 -20.04 12.05
N ASN A 431 9.62 -20.86 11.88
CA ASN A 431 8.33 -20.71 12.52
C ASN A 431 7.90 -22.05 13.10
N ILE A 432 7.41 -22.01 14.33
CA ILE A 432 6.77 -23.16 14.98
C ILE A 432 5.38 -22.74 15.45
N GLY A 433 4.39 -23.60 15.26
CA GLY A 433 3.02 -23.24 15.59
C GLY A 433 2.11 -24.44 15.82
N ALA A 434 0.96 -24.14 16.36
CA ALA A 434 -0.13 -25.09 16.53
C ALA A 434 -1.18 -24.83 15.44
N SER A 435 -1.62 -25.88 14.74
CA SER A 435 -2.67 -25.76 13.72
C SER A 435 -4.04 -25.57 14.38
N THR A 436 -4.99 -25.00 13.61
CA THR A 436 -6.40 -24.85 14.06
C THR A 436 -7.19 -26.14 13.97
N ASN A 437 -6.76 -27.09 13.15
CA ASN A 437 -7.47 -28.35 12.84
C ASN A 437 -6.64 -29.55 13.25
N ALA A 438 -6.44 -29.74 14.56
CA ALA A 438 -5.95 -31.01 15.10
C ALA A 438 -7.06 -32.07 14.98
N ALA A 439 -7.35 -32.55 13.78
CA ALA A 439 -8.42 -33.53 13.54
C ALA A 439 -8.03 -34.96 13.98
N ASN A 440 -6.78 -35.20 14.36
CA ASN A 440 -6.33 -36.50 14.86
C ASN A 440 -5.58 -36.37 16.17
N GLY A 441 -5.91 -37.24 17.10
CA GLY A 441 -5.46 -37.31 18.48
C GLY A 441 -3.97 -37.54 18.75
N ASP A 442 -3.10 -37.21 17.81
CA ASP A 442 -1.65 -37.18 18.02
C ASP A 442 -1.27 -35.77 18.52
N THR A 443 -1.17 -35.66 19.82
CA THR A 443 -1.09 -34.44 20.61
C THR A 443 0.29 -33.80 20.60
N ARG A 444 0.85 -33.43 19.45
CA ARG A 444 1.94 -32.50 19.43
C ARG A 444 1.37 -31.08 19.45
N PHE A 445 1.62 -30.33 20.51
CA PHE A 445 1.15 -28.96 20.64
C PHE A 445 1.69 -28.05 19.49
N PHE A 446 2.89 -28.33 18.99
CA PHE A 446 3.49 -27.68 17.83
C PHE A 446 3.59 -28.67 16.68
N ASP A 447 2.60 -28.70 15.84
CA ASP A 447 2.45 -29.58 14.70
C ASP A 447 2.82 -28.92 13.34
N LEU A 448 3.01 -27.59 13.36
CA LEU A 448 3.47 -26.81 12.22
C LEU A 448 4.90 -26.36 12.46
N GLN A 449 5.80 -26.69 11.53
CA GLN A 449 7.19 -26.26 11.54
C GLN A 449 7.56 -25.74 10.15
N GLU A 450 8.17 -24.57 10.11
CA GLU A 450 8.67 -23.97 8.87
C GLU A 450 10.11 -23.55 9.05
N LEU A 451 10.95 -23.90 8.08
CA LEU A 451 12.34 -23.49 8.02
C LEU A 451 12.63 -22.93 6.64
N GLY A 452 13.20 -21.74 6.58
CA GLY A 452 13.60 -21.11 5.34
C GLY A 452 15.01 -20.54 5.44
N ALA A 453 15.74 -20.63 4.34
CA ALA A 453 17.03 -19.99 4.14
C ALA A 453 17.03 -19.34 2.75
N ASP A 454 17.36 -18.05 2.70
CA ASP A 454 17.41 -17.30 1.46
C ASP A 454 18.75 -16.58 1.33
N ALA A 455 19.31 -16.54 0.13
CA ALA A 455 20.46 -15.75 -0.21
C ALA A 455 20.16 -14.90 -1.44
N LYS A 456 20.36 -13.58 -1.33
CA LYS A 456 20.12 -12.63 -2.41
C LYS A 456 21.38 -11.81 -2.66
N LEU A 457 21.92 -11.87 -3.87
CA LEU A 457 23.03 -11.06 -4.33
C LEU A 457 22.54 -10.03 -5.33
N SER A 458 22.64 -8.75 -4.96
CA SER A 458 22.19 -7.61 -5.76
C SER A 458 23.38 -6.84 -6.33
N PHE A 459 23.34 -6.62 -7.63
CA PHE A 459 24.29 -5.77 -8.36
C PHE A 459 23.58 -4.46 -8.72
N PRO A 460 24.16 -3.28 -8.44
CA PRO A 460 23.54 -1.99 -8.76
C PRO A 460 23.76 -1.60 -10.24
N ARG A 461 23.65 -2.56 -11.14
CA ARG A 461 23.76 -2.41 -12.61
C ARG A 461 23.15 -3.62 -13.29
N LEU A 462 22.93 -3.54 -14.58
CA LEU A 462 22.59 -4.73 -15.37
C LEU A 462 23.83 -5.61 -15.50
N PHE A 463 23.67 -6.87 -15.20
CA PHE A 463 24.70 -7.90 -15.38
C PHE A 463 24.35 -8.70 -16.63
N LEU A 464 24.74 -8.17 -17.79
CA LEU A 464 24.49 -8.75 -19.10
C LEU A 464 25.81 -8.89 -19.87
N PRO A 465 25.92 -9.86 -20.79
CA PRO A 465 27.10 -10.01 -21.63
C PRO A 465 27.22 -8.97 -22.75
N PHE A 466 26.22 -8.11 -22.92
CA PHE A 466 26.17 -7.07 -23.95
C PHE A 466 25.68 -5.76 -23.32
N ASP A 467 26.08 -4.64 -23.94
CA ASP A 467 25.67 -3.29 -23.47
C ASP A 467 24.29 -2.94 -24.00
N ILE A 468 23.41 -2.48 -23.12
CA ILE A 468 22.07 -1.97 -23.42
C ILE A 468 21.81 -0.59 -22.80
N ASP A 469 22.86 0.18 -22.51
CA ASP A 469 22.74 1.51 -21.89
C ASP A 469 21.89 2.47 -22.72
N ASN A 470 21.79 2.27 -24.03
CA ASN A 470 20.91 3.04 -24.94
C ASN A 470 19.42 2.74 -24.70
N LEU A 471 19.08 1.52 -24.31
CA LEU A 471 17.70 1.10 -24.06
C LEU A 471 17.29 1.32 -22.61
N ILE A 472 18.20 1.02 -21.66
CA ILE A 472 18.01 1.19 -20.22
C ILE A 472 19.16 2.04 -19.68
N PRO A 473 19.09 3.36 -19.82
CA PRO A 473 20.12 4.29 -19.37
C PRO A 473 20.33 4.23 -17.85
N LYS A 474 21.54 4.58 -17.42
CA LYS A 474 21.95 4.55 -15.99
C LYS A 474 21.06 5.37 -15.08
N TYR A 475 20.43 6.46 -15.59
CA TYR A 475 19.50 7.26 -14.79
C TYR A 475 18.21 6.52 -14.41
N MET A 476 17.88 5.42 -15.09
CA MET A 476 16.78 4.53 -14.71
C MET A 476 17.11 3.62 -13.53
N SER A 477 18.28 3.78 -12.92
CA SER A 477 18.73 3.03 -11.74
C SER A 477 18.63 1.51 -11.91
N PRO A 478 19.20 0.95 -12.98
CA PRO A 478 19.12 -0.48 -13.24
C PRO A 478 19.81 -1.32 -12.17
N SER A 479 19.27 -2.49 -11.87
CA SER A 479 19.86 -3.48 -10.97
C SER A 479 19.61 -4.91 -11.44
N THR A 480 20.48 -5.81 -10.98
CA THR A 480 20.37 -7.27 -11.21
C THR A 480 20.40 -7.99 -9.87
N ASP A 481 19.42 -8.84 -9.64
CA ASP A 481 19.29 -9.65 -8.43
C ASP A 481 19.43 -11.13 -8.79
N PHE A 482 20.33 -11.83 -8.13
CA PHE A 482 20.40 -13.29 -8.09
C PHE A 482 19.87 -13.73 -6.73
N SER A 483 18.85 -14.54 -6.71
CA SER A 483 18.30 -15.10 -5.49
C SER A 483 18.25 -16.61 -5.51
N LEU A 484 18.53 -17.21 -4.37
CA LEU A 484 18.40 -18.63 -4.11
C LEU A 484 17.73 -18.80 -2.74
N GLY A 485 16.68 -19.61 -2.68
CA GLY A 485 15.95 -19.86 -1.45
C GLY A 485 15.60 -21.32 -1.29
N TYR A 486 15.69 -21.81 -0.06
CA TYR A 486 15.19 -23.11 0.33
C TYR A 486 14.15 -22.93 1.42
N PHE A 487 13.06 -23.65 1.31
CA PHE A 487 11.98 -23.64 2.28
C PHE A 487 11.49 -25.07 2.54
N SER A 488 11.35 -25.41 3.80
CA SER A 488 10.79 -26.68 4.25
C SER A 488 9.68 -26.40 5.23
N GLN A 489 8.52 -26.99 4.98
CA GLN A 489 7.35 -26.89 5.83
C GLN A 489 6.90 -28.29 6.19
N THR A 490 6.77 -28.54 7.48
CA THR A 490 6.06 -29.69 8.04
C THR A 490 4.74 -29.20 8.60
N ASN A 491 3.66 -29.74 8.08
CA ASN A 491 2.31 -29.42 8.53
C ASN A 491 1.57 -30.74 8.74
N ILE A 492 0.44 -30.73 9.46
CA ILE A 492 -0.40 -31.91 9.59
C ILE A 492 -0.77 -32.42 8.20
N GLY A 493 0.07 -33.26 7.63
CA GLY A 493 -0.24 -34.09 6.50
C GLY A 493 0.35 -33.77 5.13
N LEU A 494 0.83 -32.58 4.84
CA LEU A 494 1.54 -32.32 3.57
C LEU A 494 2.86 -31.63 3.85
N ASP A 495 3.88 -32.42 4.06
CA ASP A 495 5.26 -31.94 4.16
C ASP A 495 5.75 -31.50 2.80
N LYS A 496 6.19 -30.25 2.72
CA LYS A 496 6.68 -29.63 1.47
C LYS A 496 8.09 -29.13 1.61
N GLN A 497 8.87 -29.37 0.58
CA GLN A 497 10.16 -28.71 0.38
C GLN A 497 10.13 -27.93 -0.92
N SER A 498 10.67 -26.74 -0.91
CA SER A 498 10.82 -25.94 -2.12
C SER A 498 12.23 -25.38 -2.25
N LEU A 499 12.73 -25.42 -3.46
CA LEU A 499 13.95 -24.75 -3.88
C LEU A 499 13.58 -23.71 -4.92
N ASN A 500 13.93 -22.45 -4.65
CA ASN A 500 13.61 -21.32 -5.52
C ASN A 500 14.91 -20.66 -5.98
N GLY A 501 14.99 -20.31 -7.27
CA GLY A 501 16.09 -19.55 -7.83
C GLY A 501 15.58 -18.53 -8.82
N ALA A 502 16.11 -17.29 -8.76
CA ALA A 502 15.71 -16.27 -9.72
C ALA A 502 16.87 -15.38 -10.15
N LEU A 503 16.78 -14.97 -11.42
CA LEU A 503 17.59 -13.90 -12.01
C LEU A 503 16.64 -12.80 -12.47
N THR A 504 16.71 -11.67 -11.79
CA THR A 504 15.79 -10.55 -11.94
C THR A 504 16.53 -9.30 -12.36
N TYR A 505 16.00 -8.58 -13.33
CA TYR A 505 16.41 -7.23 -13.70
C TYR A 505 15.33 -6.24 -13.29
N ASN A 506 15.73 -5.13 -12.64
CA ASN A 506 14.83 -4.06 -12.25
C ASN A 506 15.36 -2.74 -12.78
N TRP A 507 14.47 -1.87 -13.22
CA TRP A 507 14.79 -0.48 -13.56
C TRP A 507 13.58 0.42 -13.39
N ARG A 508 13.83 1.71 -13.24
CA ARG A 508 12.81 2.72 -12.98
C ARG A 508 12.87 3.78 -14.05
N GLN A 509 11.89 3.78 -14.96
CA GLN A 509 11.82 4.76 -16.05
C GLN A 509 11.61 6.19 -15.54
N THR A 510 10.75 6.34 -14.53
CA THR A 510 10.49 7.60 -13.84
C THR A 510 10.25 7.30 -12.35
N GLU A 511 10.04 8.33 -11.54
CA GLU A 511 9.73 8.15 -10.11
C GLU A 511 8.47 7.32 -9.85
N ILE A 512 7.51 7.41 -10.77
CA ILE A 512 6.22 6.73 -10.69
C ILE A 512 6.12 5.46 -11.55
N LYS A 513 7.12 5.16 -12.38
CA LYS A 513 7.09 4.00 -13.30
C LYS A 513 8.29 3.10 -13.06
N SER A 514 8.05 1.82 -12.84
CA SER A 514 9.09 0.81 -12.66
C SER A 514 8.78 -0.46 -13.45
N THR A 515 9.85 -1.14 -13.83
CA THR A 515 9.78 -2.44 -14.51
C THR A 515 10.63 -3.45 -13.74
N ARG A 516 10.09 -4.66 -13.65
CA ARG A 516 10.78 -5.85 -13.22
C ARG A 516 10.69 -6.91 -14.32
N PHE A 517 11.83 -7.47 -14.68
CA PHE A 517 11.95 -8.54 -15.64
C PHE A 517 12.65 -9.74 -14.98
N ASP A 518 11.90 -10.78 -14.69
CA ASP A 518 12.46 -12.04 -14.22
C ASP A 518 12.85 -12.87 -15.45
N LEU A 519 14.13 -12.88 -15.79
CA LEU A 519 14.63 -13.67 -16.92
C LEU A 519 14.47 -15.16 -16.65
N ILE A 520 14.81 -15.57 -15.44
CA ILE A 520 14.64 -16.94 -14.96
C ILE A 520 14.02 -16.86 -13.56
N ASN A 521 12.94 -17.57 -13.36
CA ASN A 521 12.35 -17.84 -12.06
C ASN A 521 12.06 -19.34 -11.99
N ALA A 522 12.93 -20.06 -11.31
CA ALA A 522 12.86 -21.49 -11.12
C ALA A 522 12.33 -21.82 -9.76
N GLN A 523 11.31 -22.66 -9.71
CA GLN A 523 10.72 -23.16 -8.48
C GLN A 523 10.55 -24.67 -8.59
N TYR A 524 11.17 -25.41 -7.68
CA TYR A 524 11.02 -26.84 -7.52
C TYR A 524 10.31 -27.10 -6.20
N VAL A 525 9.15 -27.72 -6.26
CA VAL A 525 8.35 -28.08 -5.08
C VAL A 525 8.25 -29.61 -5.02
N ARG A 526 8.62 -30.16 -3.89
CA ARG A 526 8.49 -31.57 -3.58
C ARG A 526 7.56 -31.77 -2.41
N ASN A 527 6.49 -32.56 -2.62
CA ASN A 527 5.64 -33.03 -1.56
C ASN A 527 6.22 -34.34 -1.02
N LEU A 528 6.41 -34.43 0.29
CA LEU A 528 7.12 -35.54 0.93
C LEU A 528 6.20 -36.67 1.35
N ASP A 529 4.93 -36.33 1.66
CA ASP A 529 3.94 -37.29 2.11
C ASP A 529 2.57 -37.15 1.40
N PRO A 530 2.49 -37.47 0.10
CA PRO A 530 1.22 -37.42 -0.67
C PRO A 530 0.14 -38.35 -0.14
N GLY A 531 0.50 -39.46 0.54
CA GLY A 531 -0.43 -40.45 1.10
C GLY A 531 -1.31 -39.88 2.21
N ASN A 532 -0.86 -38.79 2.85
CA ASN A 532 -1.57 -38.16 3.95
C ASN A 532 -2.63 -37.13 3.52
N PHE A 533 -2.91 -37.01 2.22
CA PHE A 533 -3.83 -36.01 1.66
C PHE A 533 -5.20 -36.01 2.36
N PHE A 534 -5.81 -37.17 2.54
CA PHE A 534 -7.14 -37.29 3.12
C PHE A 534 -7.22 -37.04 4.64
N ASN A 535 -6.10 -37.05 5.32
CA ASN A 535 -6.02 -36.61 6.71
C ASN A 535 -6.07 -35.09 6.83
N VAL A 536 -5.63 -34.37 5.80
CA VAL A 536 -5.64 -32.90 5.74
C VAL A 536 -6.94 -32.36 5.16
N TYR A 537 -7.38 -32.93 4.06
CA TYR A 537 -8.54 -32.49 3.30
C TYR A 537 -9.79 -33.31 3.66
N GLN A 538 -10.31 -33.03 4.84
CA GLN A 538 -11.42 -33.78 5.44
C GLN A 538 -12.71 -33.72 4.62
N SER A 539 -13.01 -32.62 3.92
CA SER A 539 -14.18 -32.52 3.06
C SER A 539 -14.07 -33.48 1.87
N SER A 540 -12.89 -33.61 1.27
CA SER A 540 -12.62 -34.55 0.20
C SER A 540 -12.70 -36.02 0.68
N TYR A 541 -12.17 -36.25 1.90
CA TYR A 541 -12.32 -37.57 2.53
C TYR A 541 -13.78 -37.92 2.80
N SER A 542 -14.52 -37.02 3.45
CA SER A 542 -15.94 -37.25 3.78
C SER A 542 -16.78 -37.52 2.53
N SER A 543 -16.53 -36.76 1.46
CA SER A 543 -17.25 -36.95 0.19
C SER A 543 -17.11 -38.36 -0.35
N ILE A 544 -15.88 -38.91 -0.43
CA ILE A 544 -15.69 -40.28 -0.94
C ILE A 544 -16.09 -41.33 0.08
N ASN A 545 -15.93 -41.07 1.37
CA ASN A 545 -16.32 -41.98 2.43
C ASN A 545 -17.85 -42.16 2.52
N ASP A 546 -18.62 -41.09 2.31
CA ASP A 546 -20.08 -41.15 2.26
C ASP A 546 -20.58 -41.94 1.06
N ILE A 547 -19.91 -41.84 -0.09
CA ILE A 547 -20.20 -42.69 -1.25
C ILE A 547 -19.89 -44.13 -0.91
N ALA A 548 -18.72 -44.45 -0.33
CA ALA A 548 -18.34 -45.78 0.07
C ALA A 548 -19.35 -46.41 1.05
N ASN A 549 -19.78 -45.62 2.04
CA ASN A 549 -20.82 -46.06 2.99
C ASN A 549 -22.16 -46.31 2.31
N SER A 550 -22.54 -45.53 1.31
CA SER A 550 -23.79 -45.76 0.55
C SER A 550 -23.79 -47.06 -0.24
N LEU A 551 -22.60 -47.58 -0.60
CA LEU A 551 -22.41 -48.88 -1.27
C LEU A 551 -22.32 -50.05 -0.29
N ASN A 552 -22.38 -49.81 1.02
CA ASN A 552 -22.23 -50.82 2.09
C ASN A 552 -20.98 -51.70 1.94
N LEU A 553 -19.84 -51.08 1.63
CA LEU A 553 -18.57 -51.80 1.47
C LEU A 553 -18.11 -52.41 2.80
N THR A 554 -17.76 -53.69 2.80
CA THR A 554 -17.25 -54.41 3.97
C THR A 554 -15.87 -55.03 3.74
N ASP A 555 -15.33 -54.93 2.51
CA ASP A 555 -14.03 -55.49 2.19
C ASP A 555 -12.89 -54.70 2.91
N PRO A 556 -12.04 -55.41 3.68
CA PRO A 556 -10.91 -54.78 4.37
C PRO A 556 -9.89 -54.04 3.48
N ILE A 557 -9.94 -54.30 2.16
CA ILE A 557 -9.13 -53.54 1.18
C ILE A 557 -9.53 -52.06 1.15
N TYR A 558 -10.81 -51.76 1.43
CA TYR A 558 -11.34 -50.40 1.38
C TYR A 558 -11.53 -49.82 2.77
N VAL A 559 -12.19 -50.56 3.68
CA VAL A 559 -12.72 -50.03 4.93
C VAL A 559 -12.12 -50.70 6.18
N ASN A 560 -12.06 -49.95 7.26
CA ASN A 560 -11.75 -50.49 8.59
C ASN A 560 -12.95 -51.13 9.27
N ASP A 561 -12.77 -51.63 10.49
CA ASP A 561 -13.85 -52.27 11.30
C ASP A 561 -15.02 -51.30 11.59
N SER A 562 -14.85 -49.99 11.48
CA SER A 562 -15.91 -49.01 11.66
C SER A 562 -16.64 -48.66 10.34
N GLY A 563 -16.32 -49.31 9.22
CA GLY A 563 -16.91 -49.06 7.91
C GLY A 563 -16.36 -47.84 7.17
N ASN A 564 -15.32 -47.21 7.67
CA ASN A 564 -14.73 -46.05 7.03
C ASN A 564 -13.52 -46.40 6.16
N LEU A 565 -13.35 -45.67 5.03
CA LEU A 565 -12.20 -45.87 4.15
C LEU A 565 -10.87 -45.67 4.91
N THR A 566 -9.95 -46.62 4.75
CA THR A 566 -8.61 -46.49 5.32
C THR A 566 -7.74 -45.51 4.52
N ILE A 567 -6.93 -44.72 5.20
CA ILE A 567 -6.02 -43.76 4.57
C ILE A 567 -4.58 -44.30 4.72
N PRO A 568 -3.80 -44.35 3.64
CA PRO A 568 -4.09 -43.97 2.24
C PRO A 568 -4.65 -45.12 1.38
N ASP A 569 -4.51 -46.37 1.80
CA ASP A 569 -4.66 -47.54 0.92
C ASP A 569 -6.13 -47.75 0.50
N GLY A 570 -7.08 -47.73 1.42
CA GLY A 570 -8.51 -47.93 1.15
C GLY A 570 -9.06 -46.77 0.28
N THR A 571 -8.71 -45.53 0.56
CA THR A 571 -9.11 -44.38 -0.26
C THR A 571 -8.57 -44.47 -1.69
N THR A 572 -7.33 -44.91 -1.86
CA THR A 572 -6.71 -45.09 -3.18
C THR A 572 -7.34 -46.26 -3.94
N ALA A 573 -7.55 -47.39 -3.30
CA ALA A 573 -8.21 -48.56 -3.90
C ALA A 573 -9.65 -48.21 -4.29
N PHE A 574 -10.42 -47.55 -3.44
CA PHE A 574 -11.77 -47.12 -3.70
C PHE A 574 -11.87 -46.20 -4.93
N ILE A 575 -11.04 -45.17 -4.99
CA ILE A 575 -10.99 -44.22 -6.13
C ILE A 575 -10.67 -44.98 -7.42
N ASN A 576 -9.64 -45.80 -7.43
CA ASN A 576 -9.21 -46.51 -8.64
C ASN A 576 -10.26 -47.49 -9.12
N ASN A 577 -10.85 -48.25 -8.22
CA ASN A 577 -11.83 -49.27 -8.57
C ASN A 577 -13.22 -48.71 -8.94
N SER A 578 -13.57 -47.56 -8.43
CA SER A 578 -14.75 -46.80 -8.86
C SER A 578 -14.58 -46.22 -10.27
N LEU A 579 -13.40 -45.68 -10.58
CA LEU A 579 -13.15 -45.04 -11.88
C LEU A 579 -12.88 -46.05 -13.00
N ASN A 580 -12.28 -47.22 -12.72
CA ASN A 580 -12.04 -48.26 -13.71
C ASN A 580 -13.27 -49.18 -13.95
N GLY A 581 -14.38 -48.95 -13.21
CA GLY A 581 -15.61 -49.71 -13.36
C GLY A 581 -15.65 -51.02 -12.57
N SER A 582 -14.66 -51.33 -11.74
CA SER A 582 -14.66 -52.51 -10.87
C SER A 582 -15.67 -52.40 -9.71
N LEU A 583 -15.97 -51.18 -9.27
CA LEU A 583 -17.07 -50.87 -8.36
C LEU A 583 -18.18 -50.16 -9.14
N SER A 584 -19.43 -50.63 -8.93
CA SER A 584 -20.60 -50.03 -9.55
C SER A 584 -21.01 -48.76 -8.79
N VAL A 585 -20.73 -47.61 -9.35
CA VAL A 585 -21.12 -46.27 -8.83
C VAL A 585 -21.99 -45.57 -9.87
N SER A 586 -22.89 -44.67 -9.44
CA SER A 586 -23.66 -43.83 -10.37
C SER A 586 -22.73 -42.87 -11.13
N ASP A 587 -23.21 -42.34 -12.25
CA ASP A 587 -22.43 -41.40 -13.04
C ASP A 587 -22.11 -40.15 -12.23
N GLU A 588 -23.06 -39.64 -11.43
CA GLU A 588 -22.87 -38.53 -10.51
C GLU A 588 -21.81 -38.84 -9.42
N GLN A 589 -21.87 -40.02 -8.81
CA GLN A 589 -20.85 -40.45 -7.84
C GLN A 589 -19.47 -40.61 -8.49
N ARG A 590 -19.44 -41.13 -9.73
CA ARG A 590 -18.17 -41.25 -10.49
C ARG A 590 -17.53 -39.92 -10.77
N GLU A 591 -18.32 -38.90 -11.10
CA GLU A 591 -17.86 -37.55 -11.30
C GLU A 591 -17.30 -36.96 -10.00
N GLN A 592 -18.00 -37.09 -8.89
CA GLN A 592 -17.50 -36.64 -7.59
C GLN A 592 -16.17 -37.32 -7.21
N ILE A 593 -16.04 -38.62 -7.41
CA ILE A 593 -14.80 -39.36 -7.15
C ILE A 593 -13.67 -38.87 -8.07
N ARG A 594 -13.98 -38.61 -9.35
CA ARG A 594 -13.01 -38.04 -10.30
C ARG A 594 -12.49 -36.67 -9.83
N ASN A 595 -13.37 -35.77 -9.44
CA ASN A 595 -13.02 -34.43 -8.95
C ASN A 595 -12.14 -34.53 -7.70
N VAL A 596 -12.44 -35.41 -6.76
CA VAL A 596 -11.60 -35.65 -5.58
C VAL A 596 -10.22 -36.20 -5.97
N ARG A 597 -10.14 -37.13 -6.93
CA ARG A 597 -8.86 -37.65 -7.44
C ARG A 597 -8.01 -36.55 -8.07
N GLU A 598 -8.58 -35.76 -8.97
CA GLU A 598 -7.87 -34.67 -9.66
C GLU A 598 -7.35 -33.66 -8.66
N ARG A 599 -8.18 -33.30 -7.69
CA ARG A 599 -7.78 -32.41 -6.62
C ARG A 599 -6.64 -32.97 -5.79
N ARG A 600 -6.71 -34.24 -5.36
CA ARG A 600 -5.62 -34.90 -4.65
C ARG A 600 -4.33 -34.84 -5.48
N ASP A 601 -4.41 -35.21 -6.73
CA ASP A 601 -3.26 -35.28 -7.61
C ASP A 601 -2.64 -33.87 -7.83
N ARG A 602 -3.44 -32.85 -8.03
CA ARG A 602 -2.97 -31.45 -8.16
C ARG A 602 -2.30 -30.90 -6.90
N LEU A 603 -2.86 -31.15 -5.73
CA LEU A 603 -2.37 -30.61 -4.46
C LEU A 603 -1.15 -31.37 -3.92
N SER A 604 -1.04 -32.67 -4.23
CA SER A 604 0.05 -33.54 -3.77
C SER A 604 1.17 -33.72 -4.82
N GLN A 605 1.00 -33.18 -6.02
CA GLN A 605 1.96 -33.33 -7.11
C GLN A 605 3.25 -32.55 -6.84
N ASN A 606 4.38 -33.17 -7.18
CA ASN A 606 5.63 -32.42 -7.28
C ASN A 606 5.60 -31.50 -8.50
N ASN A 607 6.10 -30.28 -8.34
CA ASN A 607 6.07 -29.28 -9.40
C ASN A 607 7.46 -28.74 -9.71
N LEU A 608 7.77 -28.64 -11.00
CA LEU A 608 8.92 -27.90 -11.51
C LEU A 608 8.43 -26.78 -12.41
N ILE A 609 8.64 -25.53 -11.98
CA ILE A 609 8.21 -24.35 -12.70
C ILE A 609 9.48 -23.56 -13.05
N ILE A 610 9.76 -23.38 -14.34
CA ILE A 610 10.77 -22.43 -14.81
C ILE A 610 10.07 -21.45 -15.71
N SER A 611 10.01 -20.19 -15.25
CA SER A 611 9.26 -19.14 -15.92
C SER A 611 10.12 -17.91 -16.21
N THR A 612 9.67 -17.15 -17.21
CA THR A 612 10.12 -15.79 -17.50
C THR A 612 8.94 -14.88 -17.31
N SER A 613 9.13 -13.73 -16.62
CA SER A 613 8.03 -12.79 -16.40
C SER A 613 8.44 -11.35 -16.60
N TYR A 614 7.51 -10.54 -17.09
CA TYR A 614 7.63 -9.10 -17.21
C TYR A 614 6.54 -8.42 -16.39
N SER A 615 6.92 -7.48 -15.54
CA SER A 615 5.97 -6.69 -14.74
C SER A 615 6.26 -5.22 -14.93
N TRP A 616 5.20 -4.45 -15.20
CA TRP A 616 5.27 -3.01 -15.29
C TRP A 616 4.30 -2.37 -14.30
N THR A 617 4.81 -1.45 -13.50
CA THR A 617 4.04 -0.77 -12.45
C THR A 617 4.11 0.74 -12.65
N ARG A 618 2.95 1.38 -12.61
CA ARG A 618 2.82 2.83 -12.45
C ARG A 618 2.15 3.11 -11.12
N ASN A 619 2.82 3.86 -10.25
CA ASN A 619 2.31 4.22 -8.94
C ASN A 619 2.73 5.67 -8.63
N ASN A 620 1.76 6.57 -8.49
CA ASN A 620 2.02 7.98 -8.18
C ASN A 620 1.78 8.31 -6.70
N ARG A 621 1.71 7.31 -5.84
CA ARG A 621 1.58 7.51 -4.40
C ARG A 621 2.85 8.10 -3.82
N GLU A 622 2.76 9.30 -3.22
CA GLU A 622 3.91 10.04 -2.67
C GLU A 622 4.31 9.61 -1.24
N GLY A 623 3.46 8.90 -0.55
CA GLY A 623 3.75 8.42 0.80
C GLY A 623 2.60 7.63 1.43
N ILE A 624 2.78 7.22 2.68
CA ILE A 624 1.76 6.41 3.40
C ILE A 624 0.48 7.19 3.70
N TYR A 625 0.56 8.53 3.74
CA TYR A 625 -0.57 9.43 4.02
C TYR A 625 -1.23 9.99 2.76
N ASP A 626 -0.70 9.65 1.59
CA ASP A 626 -1.30 10.03 0.32
C ASP A 626 -2.52 9.14 0.06
N ASP A 627 -3.68 9.76 0.20
CA ASP A 627 -5.00 9.13 -0.01
C ASP A 627 -5.62 9.53 -1.37
N ASP A 628 -4.88 10.23 -2.26
CA ASP A 628 -5.29 10.52 -3.65
C ASP A 628 -4.24 10.03 -4.64
N PHE A 629 -4.27 8.79 -4.98
CA PHE A 629 -3.29 8.18 -5.87
C PHE A 629 -3.93 7.15 -6.81
N SER A 630 -3.16 6.72 -7.80
CA SER A 630 -3.47 5.59 -8.65
C SER A 630 -2.28 4.63 -8.75
N ARG A 631 -2.57 3.35 -8.73
CA ARG A 631 -1.59 2.30 -9.02
C ARG A 631 -2.13 1.39 -10.12
N PHE A 632 -1.34 1.19 -11.14
CA PHE A 632 -1.60 0.22 -12.20
C PHE A 632 -0.44 -0.76 -12.24
N ASN A 633 -0.73 -2.05 -12.21
CA ASN A 633 0.23 -3.13 -12.36
C ASN A 633 -0.21 -4.07 -13.48
N PHE A 634 0.69 -4.34 -14.39
CA PHE A 634 0.55 -5.33 -15.46
C PHE A 634 1.65 -6.36 -15.31
N ARG A 635 1.30 -7.65 -15.37
CA ARG A 635 2.25 -8.75 -15.34
C ARG A 635 1.88 -9.79 -16.39
N ILE A 636 2.90 -10.29 -17.08
CA ILE A 636 2.81 -11.45 -17.94
C ILE A 636 3.92 -12.44 -17.58
N GLU A 637 3.60 -13.71 -17.51
CA GLU A 637 4.51 -14.80 -17.17
C GLU A 637 4.31 -15.97 -18.14
N GLY A 638 5.41 -16.45 -18.72
CA GLY A 638 5.43 -17.66 -19.53
C GLY A 638 6.30 -18.72 -18.86
N ALA A 639 5.75 -19.89 -18.59
CA ALA A 639 6.43 -21.00 -17.92
C ALA A 639 6.62 -22.19 -18.84
N GLY A 640 7.71 -22.95 -18.61
CA GLY A 640 7.97 -24.26 -19.21
C GLY A 640 8.52 -24.24 -20.64
N ASN A 641 8.49 -23.11 -21.35
CA ASN A 641 8.92 -23.05 -22.76
C ASN A 641 10.40 -23.41 -22.96
N VAL A 642 11.27 -22.90 -22.09
CA VAL A 642 12.70 -23.20 -22.13
C VAL A 642 12.94 -24.69 -21.85
N LEU A 643 12.24 -25.26 -20.85
CA LEU A 643 12.31 -26.69 -20.55
C LEU A 643 11.77 -27.55 -21.68
N SER A 644 10.69 -27.14 -22.31
CA SER A 644 10.10 -27.83 -23.46
C SER A 644 11.07 -27.87 -24.64
N GLY A 645 11.73 -26.75 -24.93
CA GLY A 645 12.77 -26.69 -25.95
C GLY A 645 13.96 -27.59 -25.63
N ILE A 646 14.52 -27.49 -24.43
CA ILE A 646 15.68 -28.32 -24.00
C ILE A 646 15.32 -29.80 -23.99
N SER A 647 14.19 -30.19 -23.41
CA SER A 647 13.78 -31.59 -23.32
C SER A 647 13.50 -32.20 -24.69
N SER A 648 12.99 -31.40 -25.63
CA SER A 648 12.80 -31.83 -27.02
C SER A 648 14.13 -32.05 -27.73
N LEU A 649 15.07 -31.12 -27.60
CA LEU A 649 16.40 -31.22 -28.19
C LEU A 649 17.22 -32.37 -27.58
N ALA A 650 17.04 -32.64 -26.29
CA ALA A 650 17.71 -33.75 -25.57
C ALA A 650 17.05 -35.11 -25.85
N GLY A 651 15.98 -35.19 -26.65
CA GLY A 651 15.28 -36.43 -26.95
C GLY A 651 14.61 -37.10 -25.75
N ILE A 652 14.20 -36.30 -24.72
CA ILE A 652 13.50 -36.87 -23.55
C ILE A 652 12.14 -37.39 -24.00
N GLU A 653 11.93 -38.67 -23.81
CA GLU A 653 10.67 -39.35 -24.14
C GLU A 653 9.54 -38.89 -23.23
N LYS A 654 8.31 -38.95 -23.77
CA LYS A 654 7.11 -38.65 -22.99
C LYS A 654 6.71 -39.90 -22.19
N ASN A 655 6.12 -39.66 -21.03
CA ASN A 655 5.55 -40.73 -20.22
C ASN A 655 4.16 -41.19 -20.75
N GLU A 656 3.53 -42.11 -20.03
CA GLU A 656 2.20 -42.69 -20.40
C GLU A 656 1.10 -41.61 -20.50
N ASN A 657 1.29 -40.45 -19.84
CA ASN A 657 0.38 -39.29 -19.88
C ASN A 657 0.75 -38.27 -20.96
N ASP A 658 1.57 -38.63 -21.95
CA ASP A 658 2.10 -37.76 -23.02
C ASP A 658 2.91 -36.58 -22.52
N ARG A 659 3.53 -36.63 -21.31
CA ARG A 659 4.29 -35.56 -20.66
C ARG A 659 5.75 -35.90 -20.48
N ARG A 660 6.61 -34.91 -20.63
CA ARG A 660 8.06 -35.02 -20.39
C ARG A 660 8.40 -34.72 -18.94
N ARG A 661 9.39 -35.43 -18.40
CA ARG A 661 9.91 -35.24 -17.05
C ARG A 661 11.34 -34.72 -17.08
N VAL A 662 11.62 -33.76 -16.22
CA VAL A 662 12.97 -33.25 -16.00
C VAL A 662 13.26 -33.41 -14.51
N PHE A 663 14.44 -33.98 -14.17
CA PHE A 663 14.77 -34.37 -12.79
C PHE A 663 13.70 -35.29 -12.12
N GLY A 664 13.07 -36.12 -12.92
CA GLY A 664 12.05 -37.04 -12.44
C GLY A 664 10.68 -36.42 -12.18
N VAL A 665 10.47 -35.13 -12.46
CA VAL A 665 9.24 -34.37 -12.23
C VAL A 665 8.73 -33.80 -13.54
N GLU A 666 7.40 -33.80 -13.70
CA GLU A 666 6.71 -33.12 -14.80
C GLU A 666 6.83 -31.61 -14.60
N TYR A 667 7.28 -30.88 -15.62
CA TYR A 667 7.36 -29.42 -15.54
C TYR A 667 6.07 -28.78 -16.03
N SER A 668 5.73 -27.69 -15.38
CA SER A 668 4.53 -26.91 -15.70
C SER A 668 4.77 -26.01 -16.91
N GLN A 669 3.78 -25.97 -17.83
CA GLN A 669 3.81 -25.14 -19.03
C GLN A 669 2.52 -24.34 -19.14
N TYR A 670 2.63 -22.99 -19.04
CA TYR A 670 1.47 -22.09 -19.06
C TYR A 670 1.88 -20.66 -19.44
N VAL A 671 0.88 -19.87 -19.84
CA VAL A 671 0.98 -18.39 -19.89
C VAL A 671 0.00 -17.80 -18.89
N LYS A 672 0.48 -16.86 -18.07
CA LYS A 672 -0.31 -16.16 -17.06
C LYS A 672 -0.24 -14.65 -17.27
N THR A 673 -1.38 -13.97 -17.25
CA THR A 673 -1.48 -12.52 -17.36
C THR A 673 -2.32 -11.98 -16.21
N GLU A 674 -1.86 -10.86 -15.63
CA GLU A 674 -2.52 -10.19 -14.50
C GLU A 674 -2.54 -8.68 -14.73
N ILE A 675 -3.69 -8.06 -14.44
CA ILE A 675 -3.88 -6.61 -14.42
C ILE A 675 -4.49 -6.25 -13.07
N ASP A 676 -3.90 -5.30 -12.36
CA ASP A 676 -4.40 -4.77 -11.09
C ASP A 676 -4.38 -3.23 -11.15
N TYR A 677 -5.56 -2.63 -11.04
CA TYR A 677 -5.72 -1.18 -11.02
C TYR A 677 -6.37 -0.74 -9.71
N ILE A 678 -5.73 0.23 -9.05
CA ILE A 678 -6.23 0.83 -7.82
C ILE A 678 -6.29 2.33 -8.03
N LYS A 679 -7.40 2.96 -7.62
CA LYS A 679 -7.53 4.42 -7.58
C LYS A 679 -8.20 4.84 -6.27
N HIS A 680 -7.58 5.79 -5.60
CA HIS A 680 -8.14 6.51 -4.46
C HIS A 680 -8.45 7.94 -4.88
N TRP A 681 -9.54 8.47 -4.36
CA TRP A 681 -9.91 9.89 -4.44
C TRP A 681 -10.12 10.39 -3.03
N GLN A 682 -9.34 11.40 -2.66
CA GLN A 682 -9.54 12.08 -1.39
C GLN A 682 -10.52 13.24 -1.57
N TYR A 683 -11.56 13.25 -0.78
CA TYR A 683 -12.53 14.34 -0.71
C TYR A 683 -12.30 15.21 0.52
N VAL A 684 -13.02 16.30 0.58
CA VAL A 684 -13.02 17.23 1.72
C VAL A 684 -13.31 16.48 3.03
N ASN A 685 -12.69 16.94 4.13
CA ASN A 685 -12.85 16.35 5.48
C ASN A 685 -12.33 14.91 5.62
N ASN A 686 -11.30 14.54 4.86
CA ASN A 686 -10.66 13.21 4.94
C ASN A 686 -11.61 12.05 4.61
N HIS A 687 -12.59 12.29 3.74
CA HIS A 687 -13.34 11.22 3.11
C HIS A 687 -12.55 10.67 1.93
N VAL A 688 -12.52 9.35 1.78
CA VAL A 688 -11.80 8.69 0.69
C VAL A 688 -12.74 7.71 0.01
N PHE A 689 -12.79 7.78 -1.31
CA PHE A 689 -13.39 6.74 -2.12
C PHE A 689 -12.29 5.97 -2.82
N ALA A 690 -12.26 4.66 -2.66
CA ALA A 690 -11.24 3.78 -3.21
C ALA A 690 -11.89 2.69 -4.05
N ILE A 691 -11.29 2.41 -5.21
CA ILE A 691 -11.68 1.28 -6.05
C ILE A 691 -10.45 0.44 -6.38
N ARG A 692 -10.69 -0.85 -6.60
CA ARG A 692 -9.74 -1.79 -7.18
C ARG A 692 -10.43 -2.60 -8.26
N ALA A 693 -9.74 -2.82 -9.37
CA ALA A 693 -10.14 -3.74 -10.42
C ALA A 693 -8.98 -4.70 -10.69
N PHE A 694 -9.23 -5.98 -10.52
CA PHE A 694 -8.28 -7.05 -10.77
C PHE A 694 -8.83 -8.02 -11.81
N GLY A 695 -8.01 -8.37 -12.78
CA GLY A 695 -8.26 -9.44 -13.75
C GLY A 695 -7.01 -10.28 -13.93
N GLY A 696 -7.15 -11.59 -13.85
CA GLY A 696 -6.06 -12.53 -14.05
C GLY A 696 -6.53 -13.79 -14.77
N ILE A 697 -5.68 -14.29 -15.68
CA ILE A 697 -5.92 -15.53 -16.40
C ILE A 697 -4.59 -16.27 -16.57
N ALA A 698 -4.65 -17.59 -16.41
CA ALA A 698 -3.51 -18.48 -16.61
C ALA A 698 -3.94 -19.67 -17.47
N ILE A 699 -3.38 -19.82 -18.65
CA ILE A 699 -3.77 -20.85 -19.61
C ILE A 699 -2.68 -21.92 -19.67
N PRO A 700 -2.97 -23.17 -19.27
CA PRO A 700 -2.06 -24.30 -19.43
C PRO A 700 -1.98 -24.72 -20.89
N TYR A 701 -0.86 -25.30 -21.28
CA TYR A 701 -0.67 -25.89 -22.62
C TYR A 701 0.52 -26.86 -22.65
N GLY A 702 0.64 -27.62 -23.72
CA GLY A 702 1.82 -28.47 -24.00
C GLY A 702 2.03 -29.57 -22.97
N ASN A 703 2.92 -29.39 -21.99
CA ASN A 703 3.24 -30.35 -20.94
C ASN A 703 2.31 -30.27 -19.71
N SER A 704 1.27 -29.44 -19.74
CA SER A 704 0.33 -29.23 -18.63
C SER A 704 -1.10 -29.11 -19.11
N ASP A 705 -2.03 -29.77 -18.45
CA ASP A 705 -3.47 -29.62 -18.68
C ASP A 705 -4.12 -28.70 -17.66
N ASN A 706 -3.44 -28.40 -16.57
CA ASN A 706 -3.90 -27.50 -15.51
C ASN A 706 -2.75 -26.64 -14.97
N ILE A 707 -3.11 -25.62 -14.20
CA ILE A 707 -2.15 -24.72 -13.55
C ILE A 707 -1.78 -25.28 -12.18
N PRO A 708 -0.49 -25.26 -11.79
CA PRO A 708 -0.11 -25.61 -10.42
C PRO A 708 -0.82 -24.79 -9.38
N PHE A 709 -1.24 -25.39 -8.27
CA PHE A 709 -1.94 -24.71 -7.16
C PHE A 709 -1.27 -23.41 -6.74
N ILE A 710 0.06 -23.38 -6.65
CA ILE A 710 0.83 -22.20 -6.25
C ILE A 710 0.75 -21.02 -7.26
N ARG A 711 0.25 -21.27 -8.47
CA ARG A 711 0.05 -20.27 -9.52
C ARG A 711 -1.41 -19.99 -9.83
N SER A 712 -2.33 -20.78 -9.28
CA SER A 712 -3.77 -20.60 -9.41
C SER A 712 -4.27 -19.37 -8.67
N PHE A 713 -5.49 -18.97 -8.96
CA PHE A 713 -6.18 -17.90 -8.26
C PHE A 713 -7.18 -18.50 -7.26
N PHE A 714 -7.40 -17.80 -6.18
CA PHE A 714 -8.49 -18.06 -5.23
C PHE A 714 -9.30 -16.78 -4.99
N ALA A 715 -10.51 -16.91 -4.47
CA ALA A 715 -11.38 -15.80 -4.12
C ALA A 715 -11.82 -15.86 -2.65
N GLY A 716 -12.19 -14.68 -2.13
CA GLY A 716 -12.54 -14.49 -0.72
C GLY A 716 -11.37 -14.03 0.14
N GLY A 717 -11.71 -13.61 1.35
CA GLY A 717 -10.75 -13.15 2.34
C GLY A 717 -10.68 -11.61 2.51
N PRO A 718 -9.89 -11.14 3.48
CA PRO A 718 -9.92 -9.75 3.94
C PRO A 718 -9.46 -8.71 2.92
N ASN A 719 -8.72 -9.10 1.88
CA ASN A 719 -8.21 -8.21 0.84
C ASN A 719 -8.81 -8.50 -0.55
N ASP A 720 -9.90 -9.25 -0.59
CA ASP A 720 -10.58 -9.66 -1.81
C ASP A 720 -12.11 -9.49 -1.63
N ASN A 721 -12.92 -10.52 -1.73
CA ASN A 721 -14.33 -10.46 -1.38
C ASN A 721 -14.51 -10.79 0.12
N ARG A 722 -14.74 -9.75 0.92
CA ARG A 722 -14.78 -9.83 2.39
C ARG A 722 -16.00 -10.54 2.97
N ALA A 723 -16.97 -10.92 2.14
CA ALA A 723 -18.14 -11.68 2.56
C ALA A 723 -17.92 -13.21 2.54
N TRP A 724 -16.79 -13.66 2.01
CA TRP A 724 -16.35 -15.04 2.02
C TRP A 724 -14.98 -15.17 2.70
N GLN A 725 -14.73 -16.30 3.33
CA GLN A 725 -13.38 -16.61 3.81
C GLN A 725 -12.46 -16.88 2.61
N ALA A 726 -11.15 -16.84 2.85
CA ALA A 726 -10.18 -17.17 1.80
C ALA A 726 -10.41 -18.61 1.31
N TYR A 727 -10.41 -18.79 0.00
CA TYR A 727 -10.70 -20.06 -0.69
C TYR A 727 -12.14 -20.57 -0.58
N GLU A 728 -13.08 -19.84 -0.02
CA GLU A 728 -14.47 -20.27 0.15
C GLU A 728 -15.34 -19.96 -1.09
N LEU A 729 -14.97 -18.96 -1.90
CA LEU A 729 -15.77 -18.49 -3.02
C LEU A 729 -15.37 -19.15 -4.34
N GLY A 730 -16.35 -19.68 -5.08
CA GLY A 730 -16.18 -20.24 -6.44
C GLY A 730 -15.57 -21.65 -6.45
N PRO A 731 -15.14 -22.15 -7.61
CA PRO A 731 -15.24 -21.55 -8.95
C PRO A 731 -16.70 -21.43 -9.45
N GLY A 732 -16.96 -20.39 -10.25
CA GLY A 732 -18.28 -20.17 -10.84
C GLY A 732 -19.42 -20.21 -9.84
N LYS A 733 -20.38 -21.12 -10.05
CA LYS A 733 -21.55 -21.32 -9.16
C LYS A 733 -21.49 -22.61 -8.34
N THR A 734 -20.32 -23.27 -8.25
CA THR A 734 -20.16 -24.56 -7.53
C THR A 734 -20.39 -24.45 -6.01
N GLY A 735 -20.35 -23.24 -5.44
CA GLY A 735 -20.62 -23.02 -4.02
C GLY A 735 -19.45 -23.28 -3.08
N GLY A 736 -18.24 -23.44 -3.61
CA GLY A 736 -17.07 -23.64 -2.77
C GLY A 736 -17.08 -24.98 -2.05
N LEU A 737 -17.33 -26.05 -2.77
CA LEU A 737 -17.47 -27.41 -2.23
C LEU A 737 -16.18 -27.97 -1.63
N ASN A 738 -15.05 -27.38 -1.97
CA ASN A 738 -13.75 -27.86 -1.54
C ASN A 738 -13.19 -27.04 -0.35
N ASP A 739 -12.25 -27.63 0.40
CA ASP A 739 -11.56 -26.93 1.50
C ASP A 739 -10.74 -25.73 1.01
N PHE A 740 -10.15 -25.84 -0.19
CA PHE A 740 -9.38 -24.78 -0.86
C PHE A 740 -9.83 -24.70 -2.31
N ASN A 741 -10.73 -23.76 -2.61
CA ASN A 741 -11.21 -23.54 -3.96
C ASN A 741 -10.27 -22.62 -4.72
N GLU A 742 -9.90 -23.03 -5.92
CA GLU A 742 -8.98 -22.34 -6.78
C GLU A 742 -9.33 -22.56 -8.25
N ALA A 743 -8.87 -21.64 -9.10
CA ALA A 743 -9.09 -21.72 -10.54
C ALA A 743 -8.00 -20.97 -11.30
N ASN A 744 -8.02 -21.05 -12.62
CA ASN A 744 -7.02 -20.43 -13.47
C ASN A 744 -7.41 -19.05 -14.04
N MET A 745 -8.62 -18.56 -13.74
CA MET A 745 -9.08 -17.21 -14.07
C MET A 745 -9.71 -16.55 -12.83
N LYS A 746 -9.51 -15.24 -12.66
CA LYS A 746 -10.09 -14.42 -11.58
C LYS A 746 -10.51 -13.07 -12.07
N ILE A 747 -11.68 -12.63 -11.62
CA ILE A 747 -12.17 -11.25 -11.75
C ILE A 747 -12.55 -10.77 -10.36
N ALA A 748 -12.05 -9.57 -9.98
CA ALA A 748 -12.41 -8.94 -8.71
C ALA A 748 -12.51 -7.42 -8.87
N LEU A 749 -13.61 -6.87 -8.38
CA LEU A 749 -13.89 -5.43 -8.33
C LEU A 749 -14.23 -5.07 -6.90
N ASN A 750 -13.52 -4.13 -6.31
CA ASN A 750 -13.75 -3.68 -4.94
C ASN A 750 -14.01 -2.18 -4.94
N ALA A 751 -14.97 -1.75 -4.14
CA ALA A 751 -15.25 -0.34 -3.90
C ALA A 751 -15.40 -0.12 -2.40
N GLU A 752 -14.75 0.92 -1.88
CA GLU A 752 -14.80 1.25 -0.46
C GLU A 752 -14.89 2.77 -0.26
N TYR A 753 -15.85 3.20 0.53
CA TYR A 753 -16.00 4.58 0.97
C TYR A 753 -15.63 4.69 2.45
N ARG A 754 -14.59 5.46 2.73
CA ARG A 754 -14.02 5.69 4.06
C ARG A 754 -14.40 7.08 4.56
N PHE A 755 -14.79 7.18 5.83
CA PHE A 755 -15.19 8.43 6.45
C PHE A 755 -14.70 8.52 7.91
N PRO A 756 -14.32 9.72 8.38
CA PRO A 756 -13.91 9.92 9.76
C PRO A 756 -15.11 9.77 10.71
N ILE A 757 -14.90 9.11 11.84
CA ILE A 757 -15.88 8.98 12.91
C ILE A 757 -15.47 9.87 14.08
N SER A 758 -14.28 9.65 14.64
CA SER A 758 -13.82 10.36 15.83
C SER A 758 -12.32 10.14 16.07
N GLY A 759 -11.53 11.19 16.05
CA GLY A 759 -10.07 11.09 16.26
C GLY A 759 -9.43 10.11 15.29
N ALA A 760 -8.81 9.07 15.81
CA ALA A 760 -8.19 8.01 15.01
C ALA A 760 -9.19 6.98 14.44
N PHE A 761 -10.48 7.04 14.84
CA PHE A 761 -11.50 6.13 14.32
C PHE A 761 -12.07 6.60 12.99
N LYS A 762 -12.04 5.70 12.01
CA LYS A 762 -12.65 5.87 10.69
C LYS A 762 -13.65 4.74 10.46
N GLY A 763 -14.76 5.05 9.78
CA GLY A 763 -15.72 4.07 9.29
C GLY A 763 -15.46 3.76 7.82
N ALA A 764 -15.94 2.61 7.36
CA ALA A 764 -16.04 2.34 5.94
C ALA A 764 -17.29 1.54 5.62
N VAL A 765 -17.80 1.73 4.41
CA VAL A 765 -18.75 0.85 3.76
C VAL A 765 -18.16 0.37 2.46
N PHE A 766 -18.42 -0.88 2.10
CA PHE A 766 -17.79 -1.49 0.95
C PHE A 766 -18.72 -2.41 0.17
N ALA A 767 -18.35 -2.62 -1.08
CA ALA A 767 -18.93 -3.61 -1.97
C ALA A 767 -17.79 -4.31 -2.73
N ASP A 768 -17.76 -5.62 -2.65
CA ASP A 768 -16.77 -6.48 -3.26
C ASP A 768 -17.47 -7.43 -4.23
N ILE A 769 -17.13 -7.36 -5.51
CA ILE A 769 -17.67 -8.20 -6.58
C ILE A 769 -16.54 -9.06 -7.10
N GLY A 770 -16.74 -10.34 -7.27
CA GLY A 770 -15.72 -11.19 -7.85
C GLY A 770 -16.05 -12.67 -7.83
N ASN A 771 -15.28 -13.43 -8.61
CA ASN A 771 -15.30 -14.89 -8.62
C ASN A 771 -14.02 -15.40 -9.27
N ILE A 772 -13.81 -16.70 -9.20
CA ILE A 772 -12.81 -17.47 -9.95
C ILE A 772 -13.52 -18.42 -10.92
N TYR A 773 -12.88 -18.80 -11.99
CA TYR A 773 -13.40 -19.69 -13.01
C TYR A 773 -12.27 -20.53 -13.60
N ASN A 774 -12.60 -21.69 -14.14
CA ASN A 774 -11.69 -22.48 -14.97
C ASN A 774 -11.91 -22.16 -16.45
N VAL A 775 -10.82 -22.02 -17.19
CA VAL A 775 -10.82 -21.64 -18.61
C VAL A 775 -9.74 -22.43 -19.33
N LEU A 776 -10.12 -23.18 -20.37
CA LEU A 776 -9.16 -23.90 -21.22
C LEU A 776 -8.19 -24.79 -20.43
N ASP A 777 -8.68 -25.47 -19.41
CA ASP A 777 -7.95 -26.46 -18.61
C ASP A 777 -8.67 -27.82 -18.59
N SER A 778 -8.27 -28.72 -17.70
CA SER A 778 -8.83 -30.05 -17.59
C SER A 778 -10.11 -30.15 -16.75
N GLU A 779 -10.63 -29.03 -16.24
CA GLU A 779 -11.84 -29.00 -15.45
C GLU A 779 -13.08 -29.38 -16.33
N GLU A 780 -13.89 -30.32 -15.87
CA GLU A 780 -15.06 -30.79 -16.58
C GLU A 780 -16.39 -30.32 -15.95
N ASP A 781 -16.36 -29.78 -14.73
CA ASP A 781 -17.58 -29.28 -14.07
C ASP A 781 -18.11 -28.00 -14.77
N PRO A 782 -19.29 -28.10 -15.44
CA PRO A 782 -19.84 -26.96 -16.18
C PRO A 782 -20.15 -25.74 -15.27
N ASP A 783 -20.31 -25.97 -13.95
CA ASP A 783 -20.60 -24.93 -12.98
C ASP A 783 -19.33 -24.17 -12.55
N ALA A 784 -18.15 -24.76 -12.82
CA ALA A 784 -16.85 -24.15 -12.54
C ALA A 784 -16.25 -23.41 -13.75
N ILE A 785 -16.69 -23.74 -14.98
CA ILE A 785 -16.08 -23.27 -16.22
C ILE A 785 -16.66 -21.93 -16.65
N PHE A 786 -15.82 -21.06 -17.19
CA PHE A 786 -16.21 -19.83 -17.87
C PHE A 786 -16.32 -20.09 -19.38
N ASN A 787 -17.51 -20.18 -19.90
CA ASN A 787 -17.77 -20.49 -21.31
C ASN A 787 -17.93 -19.23 -22.15
N ASN A 788 -18.56 -18.21 -21.61
CA ASN A 788 -18.86 -16.97 -22.35
C ASN A 788 -19.14 -15.80 -21.39
N ILE A 789 -19.36 -14.61 -21.96
CA ILE A 789 -19.56 -13.36 -21.19
C ILE A 789 -20.80 -13.43 -20.28
N SER A 790 -21.81 -14.24 -20.59
CA SER A 790 -22.98 -14.36 -19.71
C SER A 790 -22.65 -14.97 -18.36
N ASP A 791 -21.53 -15.73 -18.24
CA ASP A 791 -21.11 -16.32 -16.97
C ASP A 791 -20.63 -15.28 -15.95
N LEU A 792 -20.47 -14.02 -16.39
CA LEU A 792 -20.26 -12.88 -15.49
C LEU A 792 -21.47 -12.61 -14.56
N GLU A 793 -22.65 -13.17 -14.85
CA GLU A 793 -23.78 -13.13 -13.92
C GLU A 793 -23.50 -13.88 -12.61
N TYR A 794 -22.56 -14.83 -12.63
CA TYR A 794 -22.15 -15.58 -11.44
C TYR A 794 -21.05 -14.90 -10.63
N LEU A 795 -20.78 -13.61 -10.86
CA LEU A 795 -19.93 -12.81 -9.98
C LEU A 795 -20.62 -12.59 -8.65
N ALA A 796 -20.04 -13.10 -7.57
CA ALA A 796 -20.56 -12.94 -6.22
C ALA A 796 -20.44 -11.49 -5.74
N LEU A 797 -21.48 -10.98 -5.04
CA LEU A 797 -21.46 -9.65 -4.43
C LEU A 797 -21.45 -9.78 -2.90
N GLY A 798 -20.38 -9.32 -2.29
CA GLY A 798 -20.28 -9.07 -0.87
C GLY A 798 -20.43 -7.58 -0.56
N THR A 799 -21.26 -7.22 0.41
CA THR A 799 -21.31 -5.85 0.93
C THR A 799 -21.06 -5.85 2.42
N GLY A 800 -20.65 -4.72 2.96
CA GLY A 800 -20.40 -4.67 4.38
C GLY A 800 -20.00 -3.30 4.90
N ALA A 801 -19.71 -3.30 6.19
CA ALA A 801 -19.21 -2.14 6.89
C ALA A 801 -18.04 -2.51 7.79
N GLY A 802 -17.19 -1.54 8.08
CA GLY A 802 -16.05 -1.80 8.94
C GLY A 802 -15.61 -0.58 9.73
N LEU A 803 -14.88 -0.86 10.79
CA LEU A 803 -14.25 0.11 11.66
C LEU A 803 -12.74 0.07 11.45
N ARG A 804 -12.12 1.24 11.43
CA ARG A 804 -10.67 1.41 11.32
C ARG A 804 -10.17 2.23 12.49
N TYR A 805 -9.03 1.86 13.02
CA TYR A 805 -8.29 2.65 14.00
C TYR A 805 -6.90 2.97 13.46
N ASP A 806 -6.64 4.24 13.26
CA ASP A 806 -5.39 4.74 12.68
C ASP A 806 -4.37 5.06 13.77
N PHE A 807 -3.31 4.25 13.86
CA PHE A 807 -2.20 4.44 14.81
C PHE A 807 -1.14 5.44 14.30
N GLY A 808 -1.32 5.97 13.10
CA GLY A 808 -0.36 6.87 12.45
C GLY A 808 0.71 6.14 11.62
N PHE A 809 1.16 4.96 12.01
CA PHE A 809 2.13 4.14 11.26
C PHE A 809 1.53 2.85 10.70
N PHE A 810 0.36 2.43 11.18
CA PHE A 810 -0.49 1.40 10.58
C PHE A 810 -1.96 1.65 10.94
N VAL A 811 -2.86 1.00 10.21
CA VAL A 811 -4.30 1.04 10.44
C VAL A 811 -4.78 -0.36 10.82
N LEU A 812 -5.41 -0.49 11.98
CA LEU A 812 -6.11 -1.72 12.36
C LEU A 812 -7.56 -1.64 11.87
N ARG A 813 -8.02 -2.65 11.16
CA ARG A 813 -9.38 -2.69 10.63
C ARG A 813 -10.15 -3.93 11.06
N PHE A 814 -11.44 -3.73 11.23
CA PHE A 814 -12.44 -4.77 11.48
C PHE A 814 -13.53 -4.60 10.43
N ASP A 815 -13.68 -5.57 9.55
CA ASP A 815 -14.67 -5.57 8.48
C ASP A 815 -15.68 -6.69 8.69
N MET A 816 -16.96 -6.39 8.62
CA MET A 816 -18.04 -7.36 8.62
C MET A 816 -18.67 -7.41 7.24
N GLY A 817 -18.47 -8.53 6.53
CA GLY A 817 -18.97 -8.77 5.20
C GLY A 817 -20.22 -9.64 5.20
N PHE A 818 -21.17 -9.33 4.33
CA PHE A 818 -22.43 -10.05 4.14
C PHE A 818 -22.54 -10.52 2.71
N LYS A 819 -22.91 -11.81 2.50
CA LYS A 819 -23.20 -12.39 1.20
C LYS A 819 -24.49 -11.77 0.66
N THR A 820 -24.36 -10.75 -0.20
CA THR A 820 -25.48 -10.00 -0.77
C THR A 820 -26.06 -10.72 -1.99
N TYR A 821 -25.19 -11.20 -2.86
CA TYR A 821 -25.52 -12.08 -3.98
C TYR A 821 -24.59 -13.28 -3.95
N ASN A 822 -25.17 -14.47 -3.84
CA ASN A 822 -24.43 -15.74 -3.85
C ASN A 822 -24.83 -16.55 -5.08
N PRO A 823 -23.94 -16.70 -6.08
CA PRO A 823 -24.25 -17.40 -7.33
C PRO A 823 -24.47 -18.89 -7.16
N ALA A 824 -23.99 -19.49 -6.08
CA ALA A 824 -24.12 -20.92 -5.78
C ALA A 824 -25.53 -21.36 -5.36
N LEU A 825 -26.40 -20.40 -5.09
CA LEU A 825 -27.79 -20.70 -4.72
C LEU A 825 -28.67 -20.77 -5.97
N GLU A 826 -29.82 -21.45 -5.82
CA GLU A 826 -30.87 -21.43 -6.83
C GLU A 826 -31.28 -20.02 -7.22
N GLU A 827 -31.66 -19.78 -8.46
CA GLU A 827 -31.83 -18.46 -9.07
C GLU A 827 -32.73 -17.51 -8.26
N ASP A 828 -33.83 -18.01 -7.74
CA ASP A 828 -34.80 -17.28 -6.90
C ASP A 828 -34.24 -16.94 -5.50
N ARG A 829 -33.11 -17.54 -5.11
CA ARG A 829 -32.52 -17.42 -3.76
C ARG A 829 -31.15 -16.74 -3.73
N ARG A 830 -30.60 -16.33 -4.89
CA ARG A 830 -29.25 -15.72 -4.98
C ARG A 830 -29.14 -14.40 -4.24
N TRP A 831 -30.20 -13.58 -4.25
CA TRP A 831 -30.19 -12.25 -3.64
C TRP A 831 -30.63 -12.27 -2.19
N PHE A 832 -29.84 -11.67 -1.29
CA PHE A 832 -30.09 -11.42 0.14
C PHE A 832 -30.47 -12.62 1.01
N LYS A 833 -30.49 -13.84 0.48
CA LYS A 833 -30.85 -15.04 1.26
C LYS A 833 -29.90 -15.29 2.41
N GLU A 834 -28.63 -15.02 2.19
CA GLU A 834 -27.56 -15.20 3.17
C GLU A 834 -27.14 -13.88 3.82
N PHE A 835 -27.84 -12.79 3.59
CA PHE A 835 -27.62 -11.51 4.25
C PHE A 835 -28.11 -11.56 5.71
N LYS A 836 -27.36 -12.30 6.54
CA LYS A 836 -27.69 -12.54 7.96
C LYS A 836 -26.42 -12.41 8.80
N ILE A 837 -26.57 -11.90 10.01
CA ILE A 837 -25.44 -11.77 10.96
C ILE A 837 -24.78 -13.12 11.27
N SER A 838 -25.57 -14.21 11.32
CA SER A 838 -25.04 -15.57 11.58
C SER A 838 -24.18 -16.12 10.44
N LYS A 839 -24.31 -15.57 9.24
CA LYS A 839 -23.55 -15.95 8.04
C LYS A 839 -22.55 -14.87 7.59
N SER A 840 -22.43 -13.79 8.37
CA SER A 840 -21.46 -12.74 8.08
C SER A 840 -20.04 -13.19 8.41
N VAL A 841 -19.08 -12.68 7.66
CA VAL A 841 -17.66 -12.95 7.86
C VAL A 841 -17.02 -11.73 8.53
N LEU A 842 -16.41 -11.94 9.69
CA LEU A 842 -15.63 -10.94 10.37
C LEU A 842 -14.16 -11.06 9.95
N ASN A 843 -13.65 -10.01 9.31
CA ASN A 843 -12.26 -9.90 8.92
C ASN A 843 -11.52 -8.91 9.82
N VAL A 844 -10.36 -9.33 10.33
CA VAL A 844 -9.43 -8.45 11.01
C VAL A 844 -8.20 -8.28 10.13
N GLY A 845 -7.78 -7.05 9.94
CA GLY A 845 -6.66 -6.76 9.05
C GLY A 845 -5.82 -5.58 9.51
N ILE A 846 -4.59 -5.55 9.04
CA ILE A 846 -3.66 -4.44 9.22
C ILE A 846 -3.56 -3.72 7.88
N ASN A 847 -3.61 -2.38 7.92
CA ASN A 847 -3.68 -1.48 6.79
C ASN A 847 -4.99 -1.61 5.97
N TYR A 848 -5.11 -0.82 4.91
CA TYR A 848 -6.26 -0.87 4.02
C TYR A 848 -6.16 -2.10 3.10
N PRO A 849 -7.30 -2.62 2.59
CA PRO A 849 -7.30 -3.84 1.78
C PRO A 849 -6.64 -3.66 0.41
N PHE A 850 -6.57 -2.42 -0.09
CA PHE A 850 -5.95 -2.03 -1.36
C PHE A 850 -5.57 -0.56 -1.36
#